data_d2e26622a9b1f9eca8c799534cb7926b
#
_entry.id   d2e26622a9b1f9eca8c799534cb7926b
#
_cell.length_a   1.000
_cell.length_b   1.000
_cell.length_c   1.000
_cell.angle_alpha   90.00
_cell.angle_beta   90.00
_cell.angle_gamma   90.00
#
_symmetry.space_group_name_H-M   'P 1'
#
loop_
_entity.id
_entity.type
_entity.pdbx_description
1 polymer ?
#
loop_
_entity_poly.entity_id
_entity_poly.type
_entity_poly.pdbx_seq_one_letter_code
_entity_poly.pdbx_strand_id
1 'polypeptide(L)'
;MELEEKILDFMRRKDYSPLRLDELHKALGGDGKVFRKLKKILPRMVRSGTIAQVKRDRYCLPSDADLVSGRLLFRNSGSAKLLPDTPADGSPPPAPVHVRAEDTGTAFHGDRVVVRIEKKRRRGGFRERYAQSDNLPFGSVVKILERAFSSTTGTLMRTRYYWTVRPDDPRIAKDILVPDPARSPLFPLPKEGEKVVVRLNEWLRRNENPTGEIEKVLGESHTPLAEYRAILFRYHLSPKFPDSVAADLRSIPDKVDAKDIRGRLDLRKIFTLTIDPDDAKDFDDALSVEHLSGGKTRIGIHIADVSHYVRTGTALDTEARARGNSTYLVGTVIPMLPHALSSGICSLVEGEARLTKSVFATFDERGNMTETQFANTVITSRKRLTYGQALALMTEDENRAIRALPAVPAHRSGHPGRALSELSDDEIYELRKNVRTLAEIARKLRAKRMQTGALDLDMPEVKIYVDADGFAERIEQLPHDESHQLVEEFMLLANEIVARELRRVKLPFISRVHDAPDAEKLIELREEMLASNLKTGDLSKRSEMMKLLETLKTRDDAYPLRIRILRSLKQACYRPSPDGHYGLAKTDYAHFTSPIRRYADLTLHRVFDFYLQKNHLPTAPSKKISAPTLAELAGTSDHISETERSSMEAERESVKVKLLEYFEREVDRKKKNVFDAVITDIRSIGLFVELKISQAFGLIPLSSMTDDLYQITPDASAVIGRRSRKRYALGQTVPVVVWRVDRFRRTMDFRLISEDMPRKRRQGR
;
A
#
# COMPACT_ATOMS: atom_id res chain seq x y z
N MET A 1 -32.95 -21.07 -11.59
CA MET A 1 -32.18 -20.13 -12.42
C MET A 1 -32.97 -18.85 -12.61
N GLU A 2 -32.42 -17.71 -12.25
CA GLU A 2 -33.07 -16.43 -12.50
C GLU A 2 -33.17 -16.16 -14.02
N LEU A 3 -34.13 -15.35 -14.43
CA LEU A 3 -34.37 -15.05 -15.86
C LEU A 3 -33.13 -14.42 -16.53
N GLU A 4 -32.32 -13.67 -15.79
CA GLU A 4 -31.08 -13.06 -16.28
C GLU A 4 -30.04 -14.11 -16.69
N GLU A 5 -29.86 -15.19 -15.89
CA GLU A 5 -28.97 -16.30 -16.25
C GLU A 5 -29.43 -17.02 -17.51
N LYS A 6 -30.75 -17.26 -17.64
CA LYS A 6 -31.31 -17.88 -18.85
C LYS A 6 -31.06 -17.05 -20.10
N ILE A 7 -31.14 -15.71 -19.99
CA ILE A 7 -30.85 -14.80 -21.10
C ILE A 7 -29.38 -14.91 -21.50
N LEU A 8 -28.46 -14.88 -20.51
CA LEU A 8 -27.02 -14.97 -20.76
C LEU A 8 -26.64 -16.33 -21.34
N ASP A 9 -27.15 -17.43 -20.80
CA ASP A 9 -26.89 -18.77 -21.34
C ASP A 9 -27.39 -18.94 -22.76
N PHE A 10 -28.54 -18.34 -23.07
CA PHE A 10 -29.06 -18.35 -24.44
C PHE A 10 -28.17 -17.54 -25.38
N MET A 11 -27.68 -16.35 -24.94
CA MET A 11 -26.77 -15.50 -25.72
C MET A 11 -25.36 -16.09 -25.89
N ARG A 12 -24.93 -17.02 -25.03
CA ARG A 12 -23.62 -17.71 -25.11
C ARG A 12 -23.58 -18.83 -26.13
N ARG A 13 -24.72 -19.24 -26.69
CA ARG A 13 -24.75 -20.32 -27.70
C ARG A 13 -24.01 -19.91 -28.95
N LYS A 14 -23.24 -20.81 -29.54
CA LYS A 14 -22.44 -20.56 -30.76
C LYS A 14 -23.26 -20.11 -32.00
N ASP A 15 -24.53 -20.50 -32.01
CA ASP A 15 -25.50 -20.19 -33.08
C ASP A 15 -26.33 -18.94 -32.78
N TYR A 16 -26.05 -18.23 -31.68
CA TYR A 16 -26.76 -17.01 -31.32
C TYR A 16 -26.40 -15.86 -32.25
N SER A 17 -27.44 -15.19 -32.79
CA SER A 17 -27.31 -13.92 -33.49
C SER A 17 -28.10 -12.83 -32.77
N PRO A 18 -27.67 -11.55 -32.78
CA PRO A 18 -28.37 -10.50 -32.05
C PRO A 18 -29.86 -10.43 -32.35
N LEU A 19 -30.72 -10.60 -31.32
CA LEU A 19 -32.17 -10.66 -31.42
C LEU A 19 -32.82 -9.39 -30.85
N ARG A 20 -34.03 -9.03 -31.34
CA ARG A 20 -34.90 -8.02 -30.73
C ARG A 20 -35.65 -8.60 -29.52
N LEU A 21 -36.26 -7.73 -28.71
CA LEU A 21 -37.05 -8.13 -27.56
C LEU A 21 -38.09 -9.19 -27.86
N ASP A 22 -38.86 -9.01 -28.96
CA ASP A 22 -39.91 -9.95 -29.40
C ASP A 22 -39.33 -11.26 -29.93
N GLU A 23 -38.23 -11.20 -30.66
CA GLU A 23 -37.51 -12.39 -31.14
C GLU A 23 -36.89 -13.17 -29.97
N LEU A 24 -36.28 -12.46 -28.97
CA LEU A 24 -35.71 -13.05 -27.80
C LEU A 24 -36.77 -13.70 -26.89
N HIS A 25 -37.93 -13.05 -26.77
CA HIS A 25 -39.09 -13.64 -26.02
C HIS A 25 -39.54 -14.95 -26.65
N LYS A 26 -39.70 -15.01 -27.96
CA LYS A 26 -40.06 -16.24 -28.66
C LYS A 26 -39.04 -17.36 -28.50
N ALA A 27 -37.76 -17.01 -28.60
CA ALA A 27 -36.65 -17.95 -28.47
C ALA A 27 -36.50 -18.53 -27.06
N LEU A 28 -36.83 -17.78 -26.00
CA LEU A 28 -36.83 -18.22 -24.63
C LEU A 28 -38.08 -19.00 -24.22
N GLY A 29 -39.08 -19.13 -25.09
CA GLY A 29 -40.28 -19.96 -24.87
C GLY A 29 -41.19 -19.43 -23.79
N GLY A 30 -41.30 -18.12 -23.59
CA GLY A 30 -42.02 -17.51 -22.47
C GLY A 30 -43.47 -17.14 -22.76
N ASP A 31 -44.27 -17.01 -21.70
CA ASP A 31 -45.62 -16.46 -21.73
C ASP A 31 -45.62 -14.90 -21.66
N GLY A 32 -46.78 -14.28 -21.66
CA GLY A 32 -46.89 -12.82 -21.53
C GLY A 32 -46.36 -12.22 -20.23
N LYS A 33 -46.14 -13.03 -19.18
CA LYS A 33 -45.51 -12.62 -17.93
C LYS A 33 -43.98 -12.50 -18.14
N VAL A 34 -43.38 -13.43 -18.91
CA VAL A 34 -41.95 -13.40 -19.27
C VAL A 34 -41.65 -12.20 -20.16
N PHE A 35 -42.53 -11.86 -21.13
CA PHE A 35 -42.37 -10.67 -21.96
C PHE A 35 -42.32 -9.38 -21.14
N ARG A 36 -43.26 -9.24 -20.17
CA ARG A 36 -43.26 -8.07 -19.27
C ARG A 36 -42.01 -7.99 -18.39
N LYS A 37 -41.48 -9.16 -17.94
CA LYS A 37 -40.21 -9.22 -17.21
C LYS A 37 -39.02 -8.85 -18.10
N LEU A 38 -38.94 -9.39 -19.33
CA LEU A 38 -37.88 -9.06 -20.29
C LEU A 38 -37.83 -7.55 -20.58
N LYS A 39 -39.00 -6.91 -20.78
CA LYS A 39 -39.10 -5.46 -21.01
C LYS A 39 -38.53 -4.62 -19.86
N LYS A 40 -38.50 -5.13 -18.63
CA LYS A 40 -37.90 -4.47 -17.46
C LYS A 40 -36.44 -4.85 -17.26
N ILE A 41 -36.09 -6.12 -17.48
CA ILE A 41 -34.76 -6.67 -17.21
C ILE A 41 -33.73 -6.28 -18.26
N LEU A 42 -34.06 -6.37 -19.57
CA LEU A 42 -33.10 -6.05 -20.62
C LEU A 42 -32.52 -4.63 -20.55
N PRO A 43 -33.32 -3.55 -20.33
CA PRO A 43 -32.76 -2.22 -20.12
C PRO A 43 -31.86 -2.11 -18.89
N ARG A 44 -32.15 -2.91 -17.83
CA ARG A 44 -31.31 -2.97 -16.64
C ARG A 44 -29.96 -3.65 -16.94
N MET A 45 -29.98 -4.79 -17.64
CA MET A 45 -28.78 -5.52 -18.07
C MET A 45 -27.92 -4.70 -19.05
N VAL A 46 -28.54 -3.88 -19.92
CA VAL A 46 -27.83 -2.94 -20.78
C VAL A 46 -27.21 -1.80 -19.98
N ARG A 47 -27.91 -1.32 -18.95
CA ARG A 47 -27.36 -0.28 -18.06
C ARG A 47 -26.18 -0.78 -17.24
N SER A 48 -26.25 -2.02 -16.75
CA SER A 48 -25.16 -2.66 -16.01
C SER A 48 -23.98 -3.12 -16.89
N GLY A 49 -24.13 -3.08 -18.23
CA GLY A 49 -23.10 -3.53 -19.17
C GLY A 49 -23.03 -5.07 -19.32
N THR A 50 -23.96 -5.80 -18.72
CA THR A 50 -24.02 -7.28 -18.79
C THR A 50 -24.38 -7.75 -20.21
N ILE A 51 -25.21 -6.99 -20.94
CA ILE A 51 -25.51 -7.19 -22.35
C ILE A 51 -25.37 -5.86 -23.11
N ALA A 52 -25.19 -5.94 -24.43
CA ALA A 52 -25.13 -4.80 -25.32
C ALA A 52 -26.42 -4.68 -26.16
N GLN A 53 -26.89 -3.45 -26.40
CA GLN A 53 -27.90 -3.14 -27.36
C GLN A 53 -27.22 -2.56 -28.62
N VAL A 54 -27.39 -3.22 -29.75
CA VAL A 54 -26.80 -2.86 -31.03
C VAL A 54 -27.87 -2.25 -31.98
N LYS A 55 -27.49 -1.86 -33.19
CA LYS A 55 -28.40 -1.24 -34.16
C LYS A 55 -29.71 -2.02 -34.33
N ARG A 56 -30.82 -1.31 -34.46
CA ARG A 56 -32.19 -1.84 -34.64
C ARG A 56 -32.72 -2.58 -33.39
N ASP A 57 -32.39 -2.09 -32.21
CA ASP A 57 -32.86 -2.63 -30.90
C ASP A 57 -32.62 -4.13 -30.71
N ARG A 58 -31.48 -4.61 -31.20
CA ARG A 58 -31.05 -6.00 -30.98
C ARG A 58 -30.11 -6.10 -29.80
N TYR A 59 -30.21 -7.20 -29.06
CA TYR A 59 -29.40 -7.48 -27.90
C TYR A 59 -28.37 -8.58 -28.20
N CYS A 60 -27.17 -8.46 -27.65
CA CYS A 60 -26.09 -9.46 -27.72
C CYS A 60 -25.17 -9.38 -26.50
N LEU A 61 -24.25 -10.31 -26.39
CA LEU A 61 -23.16 -10.16 -25.44
C LEU A 61 -22.25 -9.00 -25.86
N PRO A 62 -21.61 -8.29 -24.90
CA PRO A 62 -20.69 -7.20 -25.22
C PRO A 62 -19.54 -7.64 -26.14
N SER A 63 -19.00 -8.84 -25.95
CA SER A 63 -17.95 -9.44 -26.80
C SER A 63 -18.33 -9.54 -28.28
N ASP A 64 -19.59 -9.82 -28.59
CA ASP A 64 -20.07 -9.97 -29.96
C ASP A 64 -20.19 -8.63 -30.71
N ALA A 65 -20.15 -7.54 -29.94
CA ALA A 65 -20.18 -6.17 -30.46
C ALA A 65 -18.80 -5.48 -30.41
N ASP A 66 -17.72 -6.20 -30.24
CA ASP A 66 -16.38 -5.67 -29.99
C ASP A 66 -16.35 -4.72 -28.74
N LEU A 67 -17.20 -4.98 -27.75
CA LEU A 67 -17.34 -4.17 -26.55
C LEU A 67 -16.78 -4.92 -25.33
N VAL A 68 -16.06 -4.21 -24.48
CA VAL A 68 -15.53 -4.72 -23.22
C VAL A 68 -15.92 -3.77 -22.10
N SER A 69 -16.51 -4.29 -21.03
CA SER A 69 -16.76 -3.53 -19.80
C SER A 69 -15.62 -3.72 -18.81
N GLY A 70 -15.35 -2.69 -18.00
CA GLY A 70 -14.31 -2.74 -16.99
C GLY A 70 -14.03 -1.39 -16.36
N ARG A 71 -13.04 -1.35 -15.47
CA ARG A 71 -12.57 -0.13 -14.82
C ARG A 71 -11.48 0.57 -15.64
N LEU A 72 -11.63 1.89 -15.79
CA LEU A 72 -10.72 2.72 -16.58
C LEU A 72 -9.67 3.39 -15.67
N LEU A 73 -8.41 3.04 -15.84
CA LEU A 73 -7.29 3.58 -15.06
C LEU A 73 -6.51 4.59 -15.88
N PHE A 74 -6.59 5.86 -15.51
CA PHE A 74 -5.87 6.95 -16.16
C PHE A 74 -4.40 7.00 -15.79
N ARG A 75 -3.57 7.33 -16.76
CA ARG A 75 -2.16 7.75 -16.58
C ARG A 75 -2.10 9.29 -16.53
N ASN A 76 -1.03 9.85 -15.97
CA ASN A 76 -0.84 11.31 -15.94
C ASN A 76 -0.73 11.95 -17.34
N SER A 77 -0.48 11.15 -18.38
CA SER A 77 -0.51 11.57 -19.79
C SER A 77 -1.92 11.82 -20.33
N GLY A 78 -2.96 11.52 -19.55
CA GLY A 78 -4.36 11.56 -19.98
C GLY A 78 -4.83 10.32 -20.75
N SER A 79 -3.93 9.41 -21.15
CA SER A 79 -4.31 8.09 -21.67
C SER A 79 -4.77 7.18 -20.53
N ALA A 80 -5.50 6.12 -20.87
CA ALA A 80 -6.00 5.18 -19.86
C ALA A 80 -5.84 3.73 -20.29
N LYS A 81 -5.89 2.82 -19.31
CA LYS A 81 -5.95 1.37 -19.52
C LYS A 81 -7.26 0.86 -18.95
N LEU A 82 -8.03 0.16 -19.72
CA LEU A 82 -9.22 -0.56 -19.25
C LEU A 82 -8.77 -1.88 -18.65
N LEU A 83 -9.15 -2.13 -17.40
CA LEU A 83 -9.08 -3.45 -16.78
C LEU A 83 -10.46 -4.09 -16.91
N PRO A 84 -10.61 -5.16 -17.75
CA PRO A 84 -11.89 -5.81 -17.93
C PRO A 84 -12.46 -6.40 -16.65
N ASP A 85 -13.79 -6.42 -16.55
CA ASP A 85 -14.51 -7.13 -15.51
C ASP A 85 -14.26 -8.64 -15.61
N THR A 86 -14.17 -9.33 -14.48
CA THR A 86 -14.09 -10.80 -14.45
C THR A 86 -15.45 -11.38 -14.89
N PRO A 87 -15.47 -12.28 -15.88
CA PRO A 87 -16.72 -12.93 -16.30
C PRO A 87 -17.36 -13.74 -15.16
N ALA A 88 -18.71 -13.72 -15.09
CA ALA A 88 -19.46 -14.42 -14.05
C ALA A 88 -19.34 -15.96 -14.10
N ASP A 89 -18.88 -16.51 -15.22
CA ASP A 89 -18.66 -17.95 -15.44
C ASP A 89 -17.30 -18.45 -14.94
N GLY A 90 -16.50 -17.55 -14.35
CA GLY A 90 -15.16 -17.89 -13.83
C GLY A 90 -14.10 -18.04 -14.93
N SER A 91 -14.41 -17.73 -16.19
CA SER A 91 -13.40 -17.67 -17.25
C SER A 91 -12.42 -16.51 -17.03
N PRO A 92 -11.18 -16.59 -17.53
CA PRO A 92 -10.22 -15.52 -17.39
C PRO A 92 -10.74 -14.24 -18.07
N PRO A 93 -10.52 -13.07 -17.45
CA PRO A 93 -10.96 -11.80 -18.04
C PRO A 93 -10.26 -11.56 -19.40
N PRO A 94 -10.92 -10.85 -20.33
CA PRO A 94 -10.30 -10.45 -21.57
C PRO A 94 -9.00 -9.67 -21.35
N ALA A 95 -8.16 -9.58 -22.40
CA ALA A 95 -6.94 -8.76 -22.31
C ALA A 95 -7.29 -7.29 -22.02
N PRO A 96 -6.47 -6.57 -21.22
CA PRO A 96 -6.65 -5.15 -21.01
C PRO A 96 -6.64 -4.35 -22.32
N VAL A 97 -7.35 -3.21 -22.35
CA VAL A 97 -7.46 -2.37 -23.55
C VAL A 97 -6.79 -1.02 -23.30
N HIS A 98 -5.96 -0.56 -24.24
CA HIS A 98 -5.38 0.77 -24.19
C HIS A 98 -6.37 1.79 -24.76
N VAL A 99 -6.61 2.89 -24.01
CA VAL A 99 -7.50 4.00 -24.43
C VAL A 99 -6.66 5.26 -24.54
N ARG A 100 -6.58 5.84 -25.74
CA ARG A 100 -5.85 7.09 -25.96
C ARG A 100 -6.50 8.24 -25.19
N ALA A 101 -5.74 9.30 -24.93
CA ALA A 101 -6.28 10.45 -24.23
C ALA A 101 -7.51 11.04 -24.92
N GLU A 102 -7.53 11.08 -26.24
CA GLU A 102 -8.64 11.55 -27.07
C GLU A 102 -9.87 10.64 -27.05
N ASP A 103 -9.72 9.37 -26.73
CA ASP A 103 -10.75 8.33 -26.78
C ASP A 103 -11.38 8.03 -25.40
N THR A 104 -10.96 8.74 -24.34
CA THR A 104 -11.49 8.55 -22.98
C THR A 104 -12.89 9.12 -22.75
N GLY A 105 -13.39 9.91 -23.70
CA GLY A 105 -14.70 10.57 -23.57
C GLY A 105 -14.76 11.51 -22.35
N THR A 106 -15.81 11.39 -21.56
CA THR A 106 -16.02 12.13 -20.30
C THR A 106 -15.76 11.26 -19.06
N ALA A 107 -15.03 10.14 -19.22
CA ALA A 107 -14.71 9.27 -18.11
C ALA A 107 -13.64 9.86 -17.18
N PHE A 108 -13.72 9.51 -15.90
CA PHE A 108 -12.72 9.79 -14.87
C PHE A 108 -11.95 8.51 -14.50
N HIS A 109 -10.88 8.69 -13.75
CA HIS A 109 -10.11 7.58 -13.22
C HIS A 109 -10.95 6.71 -12.29
N GLY A 110 -10.94 5.39 -12.52
CA GLY A 110 -11.70 4.42 -11.73
C GLY A 110 -13.14 4.21 -12.21
N ASP A 111 -13.66 5.02 -13.14
CA ASP A 111 -15.00 4.82 -13.69
C ASP A 111 -15.14 3.42 -14.30
N ARG A 112 -16.27 2.79 -14.08
CA ARG A 112 -16.65 1.57 -14.79
C ARG A 112 -17.29 1.94 -16.12
N VAL A 113 -16.68 1.52 -17.21
CA VAL A 113 -17.04 1.95 -18.57
C VAL A 113 -17.21 0.79 -19.52
N VAL A 114 -17.84 1.06 -20.66
CA VAL A 114 -17.83 0.18 -21.83
C VAL A 114 -16.91 0.80 -22.88
N VAL A 115 -15.92 0.03 -23.31
CA VAL A 115 -14.95 0.41 -24.36
C VAL A 115 -15.22 -0.43 -25.60
N ARG A 116 -15.20 0.21 -26.77
CA ARG A 116 -15.24 -0.46 -28.07
C ARG A 116 -13.82 -0.69 -28.57
N ILE A 117 -13.47 -1.94 -28.86
CA ILE A 117 -12.17 -2.31 -29.41
C ILE A 117 -12.09 -1.87 -30.89
N GLU A 118 -10.99 -1.22 -31.24
CA GLU A 118 -10.69 -0.83 -32.62
C GLU A 118 -10.21 -2.03 -33.43
N LYS A 119 -10.85 -2.33 -34.55
CA LYS A 119 -10.33 -3.32 -35.52
C LYS A 119 -9.06 -2.78 -36.17
N LYS A 120 -7.96 -3.56 -36.10
CA LYS A 120 -6.66 -3.18 -36.70
C LYS A 120 -6.83 -2.70 -38.15
N ARG A 121 -6.84 -1.39 -38.38
CA ARG A 121 -6.64 -0.83 -39.73
C ARG A 121 -5.16 -0.94 -40.06
N ARG A 122 -4.82 -1.76 -41.04
CA ARG A 122 -3.50 -1.80 -41.67
C ARG A 122 -3.24 -0.44 -42.38
N ARG A 123 -2.76 0.56 -41.66
CA ARG A 123 -2.10 1.75 -42.21
C ARG A 123 -0.91 2.07 -41.32
N GLY A 124 0.27 1.66 -41.77
CA GLY A 124 1.53 1.93 -41.12
C GLY A 124 1.94 3.39 -41.29
N GLY A 125 2.04 4.10 -40.17
CA GLY A 125 2.75 5.36 -40.06
C GLY A 125 3.98 5.17 -39.21
N PHE A 126 5.13 5.73 -39.62
CA PHE A 126 6.45 5.59 -38.98
C PHE A 126 6.52 6.09 -37.53
N ARG A 127 5.50 6.83 -37.06
CA ARG A 127 5.38 7.38 -35.70
C ARG A 127 4.78 6.41 -34.67
N GLU A 128 4.15 5.31 -35.09
CA GLU A 128 3.48 4.36 -34.17
C GLU A 128 4.44 3.29 -33.58
N ARG A 129 5.65 3.14 -34.10
CA ARG A 129 6.60 2.11 -33.63
C ARG A 129 7.20 2.35 -32.24
N TYR A 130 7.12 3.58 -31.73
CA TYR A 130 7.65 3.92 -30.39
C TYR A 130 6.59 3.89 -29.26
N ALA A 131 5.31 3.65 -29.59
CA ALA A 131 4.22 3.49 -28.63
C ALA A 131 3.85 2.02 -28.34
N GLN A 132 4.57 1.07 -28.93
CA GLN A 132 4.31 -0.37 -28.83
C GLN A 132 5.20 -1.04 -27.77
N SER A 133 5.08 -0.64 -26.50
CA SER A 133 5.58 -1.48 -25.39
C SER A 133 4.54 -2.51 -24.93
N ASP A 134 3.25 -2.24 -25.13
CA ASP A 134 2.17 -3.18 -24.78
C ASP A 134 1.47 -3.60 -26.08
N ASN A 135 1.48 -4.87 -26.39
CA ASN A 135 0.77 -5.48 -27.54
C ASN A 135 -0.78 -5.46 -27.31
N LEU A 136 -1.27 -4.46 -26.57
CA LEU A 136 -2.65 -4.34 -26.14
C LEU A 136 -3.53 -3.77 -27.27
N PRO A 137 -4.78 -4.24 -27.39
CA PRO A 137 -5.73 -3.64 -28.33
C PRO A 137 -6.05 -2.19 -27.93
N PHE A 138 -6.27 -1.33 -28.93
CA PHE A 138 -6.76 0.02 -28.70
C PHE A 138 -8.28 0.03 -28.67
N GLY A 139 -8.85 1.00 -27.92
CA GLY A 139 -10.29 1.17 -27.87
C GLY A 139 -10.72 2.56 -27.44
N SER A 140 -12.00 2.87 -27.64
CA SER A 140 -12.62 4.13 -27.27
C SER A 140 -13.77 3.93 -26.28
N VAL A 141 -13.90 4.83 -25.29
CA VAL A 141 -15.01 4.80 -24.34
C VAL A 141 -16.32 5.14 -25.04
N VAL A 142 -17.28 4.22 -24.96
CA VAL A 142 -18.61 4.37 -25.56
C VAL A 142 -19.64 4.82 -24.55
N LYS A 143 -19.52 4.30 -23.30
CA LYS A 143 -20.48 4.55 -22.23
C LYS A 143 -19.82 4.45 -20.86
N ILE A 144 -20.25 5.29 -19.94
CA ILE A 144 -19.93 5.20 -18.52
C ILE A 144 -21.08 4.44 -17.87
N LEU A 145 -20.75 3.34 -17.18
CA LEU A 145 -21.71 2.50 -16.46
C LEU A 145 -21.90 3.00 -15.04
N GLU A 146 -20.80 3.36 -14.40
CA GLU A 146 -20.76 3.77 -13.01
C GLU A 146 -19.62 4.79 -12.82
N ARG A 147 -19.88 5.86 -12.09
CA ARG A 147 -18.87 6.84 -11.69
C ARG A 147 -18.10 6.34 -10.49
N ALA A 148 -16.77 6.45 -10.52
CA ALA A 148 -15.93 6.10 -9.41
C ALA A 148 -16.13 7.03 -8.20
N PHE A 149 -16.44 8.28 -8.46
CA PHE A 149 -16.68 9.31 -7.43
C PHE A 149 -17.68 10.36 -7.93
N SER A 150 -18.44 10.91 -7.00
CA SER A 150 -19.38 12.00 -7.26
C SER A 150 -18.84 13.37 -6.87
N SER A 151 -17.79 13.42 -6.02
CA SER A 151 -17.20 14.66 -5.52
C SER A 151 -15.68 14.56 -5.54
N THR A 152 -15.00 15.69 -5.70
CA THR A 152 -13.53 15.79 -5.71
C THR A 152 -13.08 17.02 -4.93
N THR A 153 -11.78 17.04 -4.54
CA THR A 153 -11.14 18.18 -3.90
C THR A 153 -10.34 19.00 -4.90
N GLY A 154 -10.22 20.29 -4.64
CA GLY A 154 -9.41 21.19 -5.44
C GLY A 154 -9.32 22.58 -4.88
N THR A 155 -8.60 23.46 -5.56
CA THR A 155 -8.44 24.86 -5.17
C THR A 155 -9.37 25.76 -5.98
N LEU A 156 -10.14 26.58 -5.29
CA LEU A 156 -11.04 27.57 -5.88
C LEU A 156 -10.23 28.71 -6.50
N MET A 157 -10.45 28.98 -7.77
CA MET A 157 -9.73 29.99 -8.53
C MET A 157 -10.72 30.89 -9.29
N ARG A 158 -10.36 32.15 -9.44
CA ARG A 158 -11.11 33.11 -10.24
C ARG A 158 -10.42 33.34 -11.56
N THR A 159 -11.16 33.24 -12.64
CA THR A 159 -10.76 33.73 -13.96
C THR A 159 -11.43 35.08 -14.23
N ARG A 160 -11.11 35.73 -15.34
CA ARG A 160 -11.74 37.00 -15.69
C ARG A 160 -13.28 36.94 -15.78
N TYR A 161 -13.84 35.79 -16.16
CA TYR A 161 -15.25 35.66 -16.51
C TYR A 161 -16.02 34.65 -15.66
N TYR A 162 -15.35 33.71 -14.97
CA TYR A 162 -15.99 32.63 -14.24
C TYR A 162 -15.13 32.10 -13.11
N TRP A 163 -15.77 31.35 -12.23
CA TRP A 163 -15.11 30.63 -11.15
C TRP A 163 -14.84 29.18 -11.56
N THR A 164 -13.68 28.70 -11.18
CA THR A 164 -13.26 27.31 -11.42
C THR A 164 -12.67 26.70 -10.16
N VAL A 165 -12.73 25.39 -10.07
CA VAL A 165 -11.94 24.63 -9.11
C VAL A 165 -10.92 23.81 -9.87
N ARG A 166 -9.63 24.02 -9.54
CA ARG A 166 -8.53 23.21 -10.05
C ARG A 166 -8.42 21.96 -9.23
N PRO A 167 -8.67 20.76 -9.81
CA PRO A 167 -8.62 19.51 -9.06
C PRO A 167 -7.24 19.20 -8.48
N ASP A 168 -7.21 18.61 -7.28
CA ASP A 168 -5.98 18.09 -6.68
C ASP A 168 -5.47 16.82 -7.35
N ASP A 169 -6.38 16.06 -7.98
CA ASP A 169 -6.02 14.87 -8.73
C ASP A 169 -5.52 15.24 -10.12
N PRO A 170 -4.22 15.09 -10.44
CA PRO A 170 -3.66 15.46 -11.73
C PRO A 170 -4.21 14.64 -12.90
N ARG A 171 -4.92 13.54 -12.64
CA ARG A 171 -5.61 12.71 -13.63
C ARG A 171 -6.90 13.37 -14.13
N ILE A 172 -7.43 14.37 -13.40
CA ILE A 172 -8.53 15.23 -13.86
C ILE A 172 -7.90 16.44 -14.57
N ALA A 173 -7.74 16.32 -15.88
CA ALA A 173 -6.96 17.28 -16.67
C ALA A 173 -7.65 18.64 -16.90
N LYS A 174 -8.93 18.80 -16.51
CA LYS A 174 -9.71 20.02 -16.72
C LYS A 174 -10.15 20.62 -15.41
N ASP A 175 -10.09 21.98 -15.35
CA ASP A 175 -10.69 22.73 -14.24
C ASP A 175 -12.22 22.57 -14.28
N ILE A 176 -12.85 22.53 -13.10
CA ILE A 176 -14.29 22.34 -12.92
C ILE A 176 -14.93 23.71 -12.79
N LEU A 177 -15.89 24.03 -13.65
CA LEU A 177 -16.68 25.26 -13.57
C LEU A 177 -17.64 25.19 -12.39
N VAL A 178 -17.66 26.24 -11.56
CA VAL A 178 -18.57 26.34 -10.40
C VAL A 178 -19.35 27.66 -10.43
N PRO A 179 -20.55 27.71 -9.83
CA PRO A 179 -21.30 28.95 -9.65
C PRO A 179 -20.49 29.98 -8.84
N ASP A 180 -20.92 31.25 -8.93
CA ASP A 180 -20.32 32.33 -8.13
C ASP A 180 -20.42 32.01 -6.62
N PRO A 181 -19.29 31.92 -5.91
CA PRO A 181 -19.26 31.65 -4.47
C PRO A 181 -20.10 32.65 -3.61
N ALA A 182 -20.32 33.87 -4.10
CA ALA A 182 -21.19 34.84 -3.42
C ALA A 182 -22.66 34.39 -3.32
N ARG A 183 -23.06 33.39 -4.15
CA ARG A 183 -24.40 32.79 -4.14
C ARG A 183 -24.44 31.44 -3.42
N SER A 184 -23.32 31.01 -2.82
CA SER A 184 -23.25 29.74 -2.11
C SER A 184 -24.11 29.77 -0.83
N PRO A 185 -24.78 28.65 -0.49
CA PRO A 185 -25.46 28.51 0.80
C PRO A 185 -24.49 28.25 1.96
N LEU A 186 -23.19 28.10 1.68
CA LEU A 186 -22.19 27.79 2.69
C LEU A 186 -21.83 29.00 3.54
N PHE A 187 -21.57 28.77 4.80
CA PHE A 187 -21.05 29.78 5.72
C PHE A 187 -19.81 29.23 6.46
N PRO A 188 -18.65 29.91 6.43
CA PRO A 188 -18.36 31.13 5.66
C PRO A 188 -18.40 30.89 4.13
N LEU A 189 -18.62 31.98 3.36
CA LEU A 189 -18.61 31.92 1.90
C LEU A 189 -17.21 31.46 1.39
N PRO A 190 -17.17 30.58 0.37
CA PRO A 190 -15.91 30.17 -0.24
C PRO A 190 -15.16 31.35 -0.85
N LYS A 191 -13.84 31.41 -0.66
CA LYS A 191 -12.96 32.48 -1.17
C LYS A 191 -11.96 31.92 -2.18
N GLU A 192 -11.47 32.81 -3.05
CA GLU A 192 -10.37 32.48 -3.96
C GLU A 192 -9.16 31.99 -3.18
N GLY A 193 -8.50 30.94 -3.69
CA GLY A 193 -7.33 30.33 -3.03
C GLY A 193 -7.69 29.29 -1.97
N GLU A 194 -8.98 29.09 -1.65
CA GLU A 194 -9.35 28.07 -0.69
C GLU A 194 -9.47 26.67 -1.32
N LYS A 195 -9.10 25.67 -0.55
CA LYS A 195 -9.34 24.27 -0.81
C LYS A 195 -10.80 23.95 -0.56
N VAL A 196 -11.46 23.35 -1.55
CA VAL A 196 -12.89 23.04 -1.50
C VAL A 196 -13.18 21.61 -1.92
N VAL A 197 -14.32 21.11 -1.51
CA VAL A 197 -14.95 19.89 -2.05
C VAL A 197 -15.98 20.32 -3.07
N VAL A 198 -15.94 19.74 -4.26
CA VAL A 198 -16.89 20.00 -5.34
C VAL A 198 -17.62 18.73 -5.70
N ARG A 199 -18.94 18.76 -5.65
CA ARG A 199 -19.81 17.74 -6.22
C ARG A 199 -19.90 17.96 -7.72
N LEU A 200 -19.60 16.92 -8.48
CA LEU A 200 -19.61 16.96 -9.94
C LEU A 200 -21.02 16.79 -10.46
N ASN A 201 -21.38 17.62 -11.44
CA ASN A 201 -22.57 17.42 -12.23
C ASN A 201 -22.28 16.42 -13.35
N GLU A 202 -23.32 15.97 -14.07
CA GLU A 202 -23.15 15.10 -15.22
C GLU A 202 -22.33 15.79 -16.32
N TRP A 203 -21.19 15.21 -16.66
CA TRP A 203 -20.32 15.74 -17.71
C TRP A 203 -20.68 15.10 -19.06
N LEU A 204 -21.34 15.86 -19.93
CA LEU A 204 -21.93 15.35 -21.17
C LEU A 204 -20.97 15.42 -22.37
N ARG A 205 -20.14 16.47 -22.46
CA ARG A 205 -19.30 16.75 -23.63
C ARG A 205 -17.85 16.95 -23.26
N ARG A 206 -16.96 16.18 -23.86
CA ARG A 206 -15.53 16.22 -23.57
C ARG A 206 -14.86 17.58 -23.89
N ASN A 207 -15.31 18.28 -24.94
CA ASN A 207 -14.76 19.59 -25.30
C ASN A 207 -15.15 20.72 -24.36
N GLU A 208 -16.15 20.53 -23.51
CA GLU A 208 -16.56 21.44 -22.43
C GLU A 208 -15.83 21.09 -21.13
N ASN A 209 -15.72 22.04 -20.22
CA ASN A 209 -15.24 21.76 -18.87
C ASN A 209 -16.33 21.06 -18.07
N PRO A 210 -15.98 20.14 -17.15
CA PRO A 210 -16.95 19.63 -16.18
C PRO A 210 -17.49 20.76 -15.32
N THR A 211 -18.71 20.63 -14.84
CA THR A 211 -19.35 21.57 -13.92
C THR A 211 -19.60 20.92 -12.57
N GLY A 212 -19.72 21.72 -11.52
CA GLY A 212 -20.01 21.21 -10.19
C GLY A 212 -20.46 22.28 -9.23
N GLU A 213 -20.79 21.87 -8.01
CA GLU A 213 -21.22 22.73 -6.90
C GLU A 213 -20.27 22.54 -5.71
N ILE A 214 -19.90 23.66 -5.06
CA ILE A 214 -19.06 23.60 -3.85
C ILE A 214 -19.92 23.08 -2.69
N GLU A 215 -19.51 21.95 -2.11
CA GLU A 215 -20.20 21.32 -0.98
C GLU A 215 -19.57 21.68 0.36
N LYS A 216 -18.25 21.95 0.39
CA LYS A 216 -17.52 22.21 1.62
C LYS A 216 -16.26 23.02 1.37
N VAL A 217 -15.93 23.90 2.32
CA VAL A 217 -14.63 24.59 2.39
C VAL A 217 -13.75 23.83 3.38
N LEU A 218 -12.52 23.53 2.98
CA LEU A 218 -11.54 22.79 3.78
C LEU A 218 -10.50 23.70 4.47
N GLY A 219 -10.34 24.93 3.97
CA GLY A 219 -9.41 25.95 4.45
C GLY A 219 -8.58 26.53 3.31
N GLU A 220 -7.62 27.37 3.62
CA GLU A 220 -6.68 27.95 2.66
C GLU A 220 -5.81 26.86 2.01
N SER A 221 -5.74 26.84 0.69
CA SER A 221 -4.97 25.84 -0.05
C SER A 221 -3.49 25.89 0.34
N HIS A 222 -2.88 24.74 0.31
CA HIS A 222 -1.47 24.55 0.66
C HIS A 222 -1.12 24.72 2.15
N THR A 223 -2.11 24.98 3.01
CA THR A 223 -1.91 24.85 4.45
C THR A 223 -1.96 23.40 4.89
N PRO A 224 -1.19 23.00 5.93
CA PRO A 224 -1.16 21.59 6.39
C PRO A 224 -2.54 21.02 6.70
N LEU A 225 -3.39 21.82 7.37
CA LEU A 225 -4.73 21.39 7.76
C LEU A 225 -5.67 21.20 6.56
N ALA A 226 -5.61 22.08 5.56
CA ALA A 226 -6.47 21.98 4.38
C ALA A 226 -6.06 20.78 3.51
N GLU A 227 -4.75 20.53 3.32
CA GLU A 227 -4.24 19.38 2.59
C GLU A 227 -4.58 18.07 3.32
N TYR A 228 -4.43 18.01 4.65
CA TYR A 228 -4.85 16.89 5.47
C TYR A 228 -6.34 16.58 5.30
N ARG A 229 -7.22 17.60 5.42
CA ARG A 229 -8.67 17.42 5.22
C ARG A 229 -9.02 16.97 3.80
N ALA A 230 -8.28 17.42 2.79
CA ALA A 230 -8.47 16.99 1.40
C ALA A 230 -8.12 15.51 1.22
N ILE A 231 -7.02 15.03 1.83
CA ILE A 231 -6.65 13.61 1.84
C ILE A 231 -7.72 12.78 2.54
N LEU A 232 -8.16 13.20 3.75
CA LEU A 232 -9.23 12.51 4.48
C LEU A 232 -10.49 12.35 3.62
N PHE A 233 -10.90 13.43 2.96
CA PHE A 233 -12.10 13.40 2.11
C PHE A 233 -11.92 12.45 0.93
N ARG A 234 -10.80 12.55 0.19
CA ARG A 234 -10.55 11.78 -1.02
C ARG A 234 -10.52 10.28 -0.78
N TYR A 235 -9.93 9.86 0.34
CA TYR A 235 -9.75 8.45 0.68
C TYR A 235 -10.79 7.95 1.69
N HIS A 236 -11.85 8.73 1.94
CA HIS A 236 -12.94 8.40 2.87
C HIS A 236 -12.45 8.03 4.28
N LEU A 237 -11.37 8.68 4.74
CA LEU A 237 -10.79 8.44 6.06
C LEU A 237 -11.48 9.31 7.12
N SER A 238 -11.86 8.71 8.25
CA SER A 238 -12.42 9.42 9.39
C SER A 238 -11.53 9.32 10.62
N PRO A 239 -11.04 10.42 11.19
CA PRO A 239 -10.31 10.39 12.46
C PRO A 239 -11.23 10.15 13.67
N LYS A 240 -12.54 10.35 13.52
CA LYS A 240 -13.52 10.15 14.57
C LYS A 240 -14.14 8.75 14.49
N PHE A 241 -14.40 8.17 15.65
CA PHE A 241 -15.16 6.94 15.76
C PHE A 241 -16.65 7.26 15.99
N PRO A 242 -17.59 6.40 15.53
CA PRO A 242 -19.02 6.55 15.80
C PRO A 242 -19.33 6.46 17.30
N ASP A 243 -20.42 7.10 17.75
CA ASP A 243 -20.84 7.08 19.16
C ASP A 243 -21.16 5.66 19.67
N SER A 244 -21.59 4.76 18.80
CA SER A 244 -21.81 3.34 19.11
C SER A 244 -20.55 2.64 19.60
N VAL A 245 -19.38 3.02 19.10
CA VAL A 245 -18.06 2.50 19.54
C VAL A 245 -17.76 2.94 20.97
N ALA A 246 -18.14 4.16 21.35
CA ALA A 246 -17.95 4.66 22.72
C ALA A 246 -18.74 3.85 23.76
N ALA A 247 -19.88 3.27 23.37
CA ALA A 247 -20.66 2.39 24.25
C ALA A 247 -19.93 1.08 24.53
N ASP A 248 -19.36 0.44 23.50
CA ASP A 248 -18.56 -0.78 23.65
C ASP A 248 -17.32 -0.53 24.53
N LEU A 249 -16.62 0.60 24.31
CA LEU A 249 -15.41 0.95 25.07
C LEU A 249 -15.66 1.04 26.59
N ARG A 250 -16.82 1.54 27.03
CA ARG A 250 -17.15 1.61 28.46
C ARG A 250 -17.20 0.25 29.14
N SER A 251 -17.37 -0.83 28.40
CA SER A 251 -17.39 -2.20 28.94
C SER A 251 -16.00 -2.85 29.04
N ILE A 252 -14.98 -2.20 28.46
CA ILE A 252 -13.62 -2.72 28.44
C ILE A 252 -12.83 -2.16 29.62
N PRO A 253 -12.23 -3.01 30.45
CA PRO A 253 -11.45 -2.56 31.60
C PRO A 253 -10.12 -1.93 31.17
N ASP A 254 -9.58 -1.04 32.01
CA ASP A 254 -8.25 -0.45 31.80
C ASP A 254 -7.09 -1.40 32.14
N LYS A 255 -7.37 -2.45 32.92
CA LYS A 255 -6.39 -3.47 33.36
C LYS A 255 -6.93 -4.88 33.14
N VAL A 256 -6.01 -5.82 32.99
CA VAL A 256 -6.35 -7.24 32.87
C VAL A 256 -6.93 -7.78 34.16
N ASP A 257 -8.12 -8.34 34.10
CA ASP A 257 -8.82 -8.97 35.23
C ASP A 257 -8.35 -10.40 35.48
N ALA A 258 -8.46 -10.85 36.71
CA ALA A 258 -8.17 -12.24 37.11
C ALA A 258 -9.04 -13.27 36.33
N LYS A 259 -10.28 -12.89 35.96
CA LYS A 259 -11.17 -13.71 35.13
C LYS A 259 -10.62 -13.94 33.72
N ASP A 260 -9.91 -12.95 33.16
CA ASP A 260 -9.38 -12.99 31.80
C ASP A 260 -8.09 -13.82 31.71
N ILE A 261 -7.40 -14.01 32.85
CA ILE A 261 -6.21 -14.86 32.97
C ILE A 261 -6.57 -16.36 33.03
N ARG A 262 -7.78 -16.68 33.51
CA ARG A 262 -8.19 -18.08 33.71
C ARG A 262 -8.12 -18.86 32.40
N GLY A 263 -7.50 -20.05 32.45
CA GLY A 263 -7.33 -20.93 31.30
C GLY A 263 -6.18 -20.54 30.35
N ARG A 264 -5.54 -19.39 30.55
CA ARG A 264 -4.34 -18.96 29.81
C ARG A 264 -3.08 -19.48 30.48
N LEU A 265 -2.01 -19.62 29.71
CA LEU A 265 -0.68 -19.90 30.23
C LEU A 265 -0.09 -18.61 30.82
N ASP A 266 0.26 -18.65 32.12
CA ASP A 266 0.82 -17.50 32.82
C ASP A 266 2.35 -17.42 32.64
N LEU A 267 2.80 -16.43 31.88
CA LEU A 267 4.20 -16.18 31.53
C LEU A 267 4.73 -14.86 32.13
N ARG A 268 4.03 -14.25 33.08
CA ARG A 268 4.42 -12.95 33.65
C ARG A 268 5.79 -12.97 34.36
N LYS A 269 6.30 -14.16 34.69
CA LYS A 269 7.63 -14.34 35.25
C LYS A 269 8.73 -14.56 34.22
N ILE A 270 8.37 -14.90 32.97
CA ILE A 270 9.33 -15.12 31.88
C ILE A 270 9.84 -13.78 31.40
N PHE A 271 11.16 -13.70 31.16
CA PHE A 271 11.77 -12.48 30.62
C PHE A 271 11.27 -12.22 29.21
N THR A 272 10.50 -11.15 29.08
CA THR A 272 9.86 -10.75 27.83
C THR A 272 10.19 -9.29 27.53
N LEU A 273 10.44 -8.95 26.27
CA LEU A 273 10.78 -7.59 25.83
C LEU A 273 10.05 -7.22 24.56
N THR A 274 9.88 -5.92 24.31
CA THR A 274 9.42 -5.37 23.05
C THR A 274 10.53 -4.55 22.39
N ILE A 275 10.57 -4.49 21.03
CA ILE A 275 11.52 -3.70 20.25
C ILE A 275 10.72 -2.97 19.16
N ASP A 276 10.63 -1.64 19.27
CA ASP A 276 9.74 -0.82 18.46
C ASP A 276 10.40 0.49 18.02
N PRO A 277 9.83 1.23 17.05
CA PRO A 277 10.25 2.59 16.73
C PRO A 277 10.15 3.53 17.95
N ASP A 278 10.94 4.60 17.93
CA ASP A 278 10.99 5.57 19.05
C ASP A 278 9.63 6.20 19.36
N ASP A 279 8.82 6.42 18.35
CA ASP A 279 7.52 7.09 18.43
C ASP A 279 6.32 6.12 18.41
N ALA A 280 6.56 4.82 18.47
CA ALA A 280 5.49 3.82 18.58
C ALA A 280 4.69 3.96 19.88
N LYS A 281 3.38 3.74 19.79
CA LYS A 281 2.43 3.78 20.91
C LYS A 281 1.62 2.50 21.06
N ASP A 282 1.62 1.67 20.04
CA ASP A 282 0.85 0.44 19.86
C ASP A 282 1.83 -0.73 19.69
N PHE A 283 2.26 -1.31 20.81
CA PHE A 283 3.18 -2.43 20.83
C PHE A 283 2.39 -3.71 20.58
N ASP A 284 2.41 -4.20 19.34
CA ASP A 284 1.68 -5.39 18.91
C ASP A 284 2.36 -6.69 19.34
N ASP A 285 3.70 -6.71 19.43
CA ASP A 285 4.50 -7.93 19.61
C ASP A 285 5.57 -7.82 20.70
N ALA A 286 5.86 -8.94 21.30
CA ALA A 286 6.92 -9.10 22.30
C ALA A 286 7.62 -10.44 22.12
N LEU A 287 8.89 -10.51 22.52
CA LEU A 287 9.73 -11.69 22.39
C LEU A 287 10.23 -12.16 23.76
N SER A 288 10.27 -13.49 23.96
CA SER A 288 10.89 -14.11 25.14
C SER A 288 11.88 -15.19 24.75
N VAL A 289 12.87 -15.43 25.61
CA VAL A 289 13.91 -16.45 25.42
C VAL A 289 13.93 -17.35 26.65
N GLU A 290 13.86 -18.65 26.45
CA GLU A 290 14.02 -19.65 27.47
C GLU A 290 15.08 -20.70 27.05
N HIS A 291 16.10 -20.87 27.85
CA HIS A 291 17.09 -21.91 27.62
C HIS A 291 16.61 -23.22 28.24
N LEU A 292 16.46 -24.26 27.40
CA LEU A 292 15.98 -25.58 27.81
C LEU A 292 17.15 -26.55 27.99
N SER A 293 16.88 -27.70 28.63
CA SER A 293 17.85 -28.79 28.71
C SER A 293 18.26 -29.32 27.34
N GLY A 294 19.50 -29.79 27.21
CA GLY A 294 20.04 -30.34 25.96
C GLY A 294 20.38 -29.27 24.92
N GLY A 295 20.80 -28.08 25.33
CA GLY A 295 21.27 -27.00 24.45
C GLY A 295 20.19 -26.38 23.58
N LYS A 296 18.91 -26.66 23.85
CA LYS A 296 17.79 -26.12 23.09
C LYS A 296 17.41 -24.72 23.60
N THR A 297 16.97 -23.88 22.69
CA THR A 297 16.43 -22.55 23.02
C THR A 297 14.99 -22.42 22.51
N ARG A 298 14.07 -22.08 23.41
CA ARG A 298 12.68 -21.79 23.09
C ARG A 298 12.49 -20.28 22.99
N ILE A 299 12.01 -19.83 21.85
CA ILE A 299 11.60 -18.44 21.61
C ILE A 299 10.09 -18.36 21.70
N GLY A 300 9.59 -17.47 22.54
CA GLY A 300 8.19 -17.09 22.58
C GLY A 300 7.97 -15.83 21.75
N ILE A 301 7.01 -15.87 20.83
CA ILE A 301 6.53 -14.74 20.04
C ILE A 301 5.12 -14.45 20.53
N HIS A 302 4.93 -13.32 21.20
CA HIS A 302 3.71 -12.97 21.92
C HIS A 302 3.04 -11.79 21.24
N ILE A 303 1.85 -12.00 20.71
CA ILE A 303 1.08 -10.98 19.97
C ILE A 303 -0.11 -10.54 20.81
N ALA A 304 -0.36 -9.25 20.89
CA ALA A 304 -1.47 -8.65 21.62
C ALA A 304 -2.81 -9.34 21.29
N ASP A 305 -3.53 -9.83 22.30
CA ASP A 305 -4.82 -10.51 22.09
C ASP A 305 -5.98 -9.52 21.93
N VAL A 306 -5.99 -8.80 20.81
CA VAL A 306 -7.03 -7.81 20.47
C VAL A 306 -8.39 -8.48 20.33
N SER A 307 -8.44 -9.75 19.88
CA SER A 307 -9.70 -10.47 19.67
C SER A 307 -10.47 -10.75 20.97
N HIS A 308 -9.80 -10.71 22.12
CA HIS A 308 -10.42 -10.78 23.43
C HIS A 308 -11.35 -9.59 23.70
N TYR A 309 -10.93 -8.39 23.29
CA TYR A 309 -11.63 -7.13 23.51
C TYR A 309 -12.56 -6.76 22.35
N VAL A 310 -12.13 -6.96 21.11
CA VAL A 310 -12.88 -6.67 19.89
C VAL A 310 -13.62 -7.93 19.42
N ARG A 311 -14.80 -8.15 19.99
CA ARG A 311 -15.60 -9.36 19.71
C ARG A 311 -16.39 -9.18 18.42
N THR A 312 -16.53 -10.28 17.67
CA THR A 312 -17.30 -10.32 16.41
C THR A 312 -18.73 -9.80 16.61
N GLY A 313 -19.15 -8.89 15.73
CA GLY A 313 -20.51 -8.34 15.68
C GLY A 313 -20.75 -7.15 16.63
N THR A 314 -19.77 -6.70 17.40
CA THR A 314 -19.84 -5.45 18.17
C THR A 314 -19.69 -4.22 17.28
N ALA A 315 -20.02 -3.03 17.81
CA ALA A 315 -19.79 -1.78 17.08
C ALA A 315 -18.29 -1.54 16.83
N LEU A 316 -17.42 -1.91 17.78
CA LEU A 316 -15.96 -1.92 17.62
C LEU A 316 -15.51 -2.80 16.44
N ASP A 317 -16.04 -4.00 16.34
CA ASP A 317 -15.69 -4.94 15.26
C ASP A 317 -16.16 -4.42 13.89
N THR A 318 -17.38 -3.89 13.86
CA THR A 318 -17.97 -3.31 12.64
C THR A 318 -17.12 -2.14 12.12
N GLU A 319 -16.71 -1.24 13.02
CA GLU A 319 -15.87 -0.10 12.67
C GLU A 319 -14.45 -0.52 12.31
N ALA A 320 -13.83 -1.46 13.05
CA ALA A 320 -12.52 -2.00 12.72
C ALA A 320 -12.50 -2.66 11.34
N ARG A 321 -13.56 -3.41 11.01
CA ARG A 321 -13.74 -4.00 9.67
C ARG A 321 -13.90 -2.93 8.61
N ALA A 322 -14.72 -1.91 8.84
CA ALA A 322 -14.95 -0.81 7.90
C ALA A 322 -13.65 -0.08 7.57
N ARG A 323 -12.80 0.17 8.57
CA ARG A 323 -11.47 0.77 8.38
C ARG A 323 -10.47 -0.18 7.73
N GLY A 324 -10.53 -1.48 8.04
CA GLY A 324 -9.65 -2.52 7.53
C GLY A 324 -8.22 -2.49 8.07
N ASN A 325 -7.65 -1.32 8.23
CA ASN A 325 -6.31 -1.08 8.79
C ASN A 325 -6.15 0.35 9.32
N SER A 326 -5.09 0.58 10.11
CA SER A 326 -4.63 1.93 10.45
C SER A 326 -3.94 2.57 9.24
N THR A 327 -4.13 3.88 9.04
CA THR A 327 -3.52 4.67 7.95
C THR A 327 -2.53 5.67 8.53
N TYR A 328 -1.27 5.64 8.06
CA TYR A 328 -0.16 6.43 8.60
C TYR A 328 0.15 7.64 7.71
N LEU A 329 -0.55 8.76 7.96
CA LEU A 329 -0.25 10.01 7.27
C LEU A 329 0.92 10.73 7.94
N VAL A 330 1.65 11.56 7.19
CA VAL A 330 2.78 12.33 7.77
C VAL A 330 2.26 13.21 8.92
N GLY A 331 2.84 13.00 10.10
CA GLY A 331 2.50 13.74 11.33
C GLY A 331 1.26 13.24 12.07
N THR A 332 0.49 12.27 11.53
CA THR A 332 -0.70 11.75 12.22
C THR A 332 -1.07 10.35 11.78
N VAL A 333 -1.80 9.64 12.64
CA VAL A 333 -2.31 8.28 12.37
C VAL A 333 -3.84 8.30 12.45
N ILE A 334 -4.49 7.68 11.48
CA ILE A 334 -5.91 7.33 11.55
C ILE A 334 -5.97 5.88 12.00
N PRO A 335 -6.22 5.62 13.29
CA PRO A 335 -6.10 4.27 13.82
C PRO A 335 -7.31 3.41 13.47
N MET A 336 -7.08 2.09 13.30
CA MET A 336 -8.14 1.09 13.13
C MET A 336 -8.99 0.96 14.39
N LEU A 337 -8.36 1.02 15.55
CA LEU A 337 -9.00 0.90 16.85
C LEU A 337 -8.83 2.18 17.68
N PRO A 338 -9.79 2.53 18.55
CA PRO A 338 -9.64 3.67 19.47
C PRO A 338 -8.39 3.56 20.34
N HIS A 339 -7.80 4.71 20.72
CA HIS A 339 -6.57 4.77 21.50
C HIS A 339 -6.65 4.05 22.85
N ALA A 340 -7.82 4.00 23.48
CA ALA A 340 -8.03 3.22 24.71
C ALA A 340 -7.70 1.73 24.53
N LEU A 341 -7.85 1.21 23.31
CA LEU A 341 -7.43 -0.15 22.96
C LEU A 341 -6.03 -0.16 22.37
N SER A 342 -5.78 0.59 21.29
CA SER A 342 -4.56 0.48 20.50
C SER A 342 -3.30 0.88 21.28
N SER A 343 -3.36 1.94 22.07
CA SER A 343 -2.24 2.40 22.92
C SER A 343 -2.46 2.10 24.41
N GLY A 344 -3.62 1.54 24.78
CA GLY A 344 -4.04 1.20 26.12
C GLY A 344 -3.92 -0.28 26.44
N ILE A 345 -5.07 -0.94 26.68
CA ILE A 345 -5.11 -2.32 27.21
C ILE A 345 -4.51 -3.38 26.26
N CYS A 346 -4.53 -3.16 24.94
CA CYS A 346 -3.94 -4.08 23.97
C CYS A 346 -2.44 -3.91 23.83
N SER A 347 -1.91 -2.70 23.98
CA SER A 347 -0.48 -2.41 23.80
C SER A 347 0.37 -3.11 24.86
N LEU A 348 1.43 -3.81 24.45
CA LEU A 348 2.31 -4.60 25.33
C LEU A 348 3.31 -3.71 26.08
N VAL A 349 2.79 -2.73 26.82
CA VAL A 349 3.60 -1.75 27.58
C VAL A 349 4.44 -2.40 28.69
N GLU A 350 5.61 -1.82 28.94
CA GLU A 350 6.55 -2.29 29.99
C GLU A 350 5.90 -2.26 31.38
N GLY A 351 6.07 -3.34 32.15
CA GLY A 351 5.63 -3.45 33.56
C GLY A 351 4.17 -3.84 33.76
N GLU A 352 3.36 -3.85 32.70
CA GLU A 352 1.93 -4.13 32.78
C GLU A 352 1.60 -5.56 32.32
N ALA A 353 0.64 -6.21 33.02
CA ALA A 353 0.11 -7.48 32.56
C ALA A 353 -0.73 -7.29 31.28
N ARG A 354 -0.49 -8.10 30.25
CA ARG A 354 -1.20 -8.04 28.97
C ARG A 354 -1.57 -9.43 28.48
N LEU A 355 -2.74 -9.52 27.86
CA LEU A 355 -3.21 -10.74 27.22
C LEU A 355 -2.58 -10.87 25.85
N THR A 356 -2.06 -12.07 25.55
CA THR A 356 -1.40 -12.34 24.28
C THR A 356 -1.81 -13.69 23.69
N LYS A 357 -1.62 -13.83 22.38
CA LYS A 357 -1.59 -15.09 21.65
C LYS A 357 -0.14 -15.41 21.36
N SER A 358 0.30 -16.58 21.76
CA SER A 358 1.71 -16.92 21.72
C SER A 358 2.00 -18.11 20.82
N VAL A 359 3.06 -17.95 20.05
CA VAL A 359 3.70 -18.98 19.25
C VAL A 359 5.06 -19.25 19.86
N PHE A 360 5.32 -20.50 20.21
CA PHE A 360 6.63 -20.92 20.70
C PHE A 360 7.34 -21.72 19.62
N ALA A 361 8.58 -21.37 19.36
CA ALA A 361 9.46 -22.08 18.44
C ALA A 361 10.71 -22.54 19.22
N THR A 362 10.95 -23.85 19.25
CA THR A 362 12.13 -24.41 19.90
C THR A 362 13.20 -24.73 18.85
N PHE A 363 14.41 -24.26 19.10
CA PHE A 363 15.57 -24.42 18.23
C PHE A 363 16.62 -25.31 18.90
N ASP A 364 17.30 -26.14 18.09
CA ASP A 364 18.51 -26.85 18.50
C ASP A 364 19.73 -25.91 18.46
N GLU A 365 20.90 -26.40 18.91
CA GLU A 365 22.16 -25.65 18.89
C GLU A 365 22.58 -25.20 17.47
N ARG A 366 22.15 -25.91 16.44
CA ARG A 366 22.43 -25.57 15.04
C ARG A 366 21.47 -24.49 14.51
N GLY A 367 20.43 -24.13 15.28
CA GLY A 367 19.40 -23.18 14.87
C GLY A 367 18.31 -23.77 14.00
N ASN A 368 18.16 -25.11 13.97
CA ASN A 368 17.00 -25.72 13.32
C ASN A 368 15.81 -25.75 14.27
N MET A 369 14.64 -25.35 13.78
CA MET A 369 13.41 -25.43 14.52
C MET A 369 12.98 -26.89 14.69
N THR A 370 12.83 -27.35 15.94
CA THR A 370 12.51 -28.73 16.28
C THR A 370 11.08 -28.92 16.73
N GLU A 371 10.47 -27.90 17.31
CA GLU A 371 9.13 -27.98 17.90
C GLU A 371 8.41 -26.65 17.81
N THR A 372 7.08 -26.68 17.72
CA THR A 372 6.20 -25.51 17.79
C THR A 372 5.05 -25.76 18.75
N GLN A 373 4.70 -24.76 19.55
CA GLN A 373 3.58 -24.81 20.50
C GLN A 373 2.75 -23.53 20.39
N PHE A 374 1.48 -23.59 20.79
CA PHE A 374 0.51 -22.50 20.68
C PHE A 374 -0.29 -22.37 21.98
N ALA A 375 -0.53 -21.14 22.41
CA ALA A 375 -1.37 -20.87 23.57
C ALA A 375 -1.90 -19.43 23.57
N ASN A 376 -3.03 -19.21 24.22
CA ASN A 376 -3.36 -17.90 24.75
C ASN A 376 -2.61 -17.73 26.08
N THR A 377 -1.94 -16.61 26.26
CA THR A 377 -1.05 -16.37 27.40
C THR A 377 -1.36 -15.05 28.09
N VAL A 378 -0.76 -14.85 29.26
CA VAL A 378 -0.62 -13.55 29.90
C VAL A 378 0.86 -13.30 30.14
N ILE A 379 1.36 -12.14 29.71
CA ILE A 379 2.76 -11.73 29.84
C ILE A 379 2.88 -10.42 30.64
N THR A 380 4.10 -10.11 31.07
CA THR A 380 4.50 -8.77 31.50
C THR A 380 5.81 -8.44 30.81
N SER A 381 5.79 -7.43 29.91
CA SER A 381 7.04 -6.95 29.29
C SER A 381 7.96 -6.37 30.35
N ARG A 382 9.17 -6.90 30.46
CA ARG A 382 10.18 -6.41 31.40
C ARG A 382 10.91 -5.19 30.90
N LYS A 383 11.05 -5.07 29.58
CA LYS A 383 11.75 -3.95 28.96
C LYS A 383 11.18 -3.64 27.58
N ARG A 384 10.86 -2.36 27.37
CA ARG A 384 10.67 -1.79 26.05
C ARG A 384 12.01 -1.27 25.54
N LEU A 385 12.40 -1.66 24.33
CA LEU A 385 13.58 -1.17 23.62
C LEU A 385 13.17 -0.41 22.36
N THR A 386 14.01 0.54 21.97
CA THR A 386 13.99 1.07 20.60
C THR A 386 14.92 0.23 19.73
N TYR A 387 14.79 0.33 18.40
CA TYR A 387 15.71 -0.34 17.47
C TYR A 387 17.17 0.07 17.73
N GLY A 388 17.45 1.35 17.95
CA GLY A 388 18.79 1.83 18.25
C GLY A 388 19.34 1.26 19.58
N GLN A 389 18.49 1.13 20.61
CA GLN A 389 18.89 0.51 21.89
C GLN A 389 19.14 -1.00 21.73
N ALA A 390 18.29 -1.69 20.94
CA ALA A 390 18.49 -3.11 20.65
C ALA A 390 19.79 -3.34 19.87
N LEU A 391 20.10 -2.52 18.88
CA LEU A 391 21.34 -2.58 18.11
C LEU A 391 22.56 -2.40 19.03
N ALA A 392 22.52 -1.43 19.94
CA ALA A 392 23.61 -1.22 20.88
C ALA A 392 23.80 -2.44 21.81
N LEU A 393 22.72 -3.05 22.33
CA LEU A 393 22.80 -4.28 23.11
C LEU A 393 23.38 -5.48 22.33
N MET A 394 23.26 -5.48 21.01
CA MET A 394 23.86 -6.50 20.15
C MET A 394 25.37 -6.30 19.96
N THR A 395 25.82 -5.05 19.90
CA THR A 395 27.18 -4.67 19.47
C THR A 395 28.09 -4.23 20.62
N GLU A 396 27.56 -3.60 21.66
CA GLU A 396 28.32 -3.05 22.77
C GLU A 396 28.52 -4.03 23.91
N ASP A 397 29.74 -4.08 24.48
CA ASP A 397 30.09 -4.92 25.61
C ASP A 397 30.08 -4.16 26.94
N GLU A 398 30.31 -2.86 26.90
CA GLU A 398 30.40 -2.04 28.11
C GLU A 398 29.05 -1.57 28.63
N ASN A 399 28.70 -1.90 29.88
CA ASN A 399 27.46 -1.44 30.50
C ASN A 399 27.36 0.09 30.56
N ARG A 400 28.50 0.79 30.70
CA ARG A 400 28.54 2.25 30.71
C ARG A 400 28.06 2.86 29.38
N ALA A 401 28.47 2.29 28.26
CA ALA A 401 28.03 2.74 26.94
C ALA A 401 26.53 2.55 26.75
N ILE A 402 25.99 1.41 27.18
CA ILE A 402 24.54 1.10 27.13
C ILE A 402 23.74 2.07 28.00
N ARG A 403 24.20 2.37 29.24
CA ARG A 403 23.51 3.33 30.10
C ARG A 403 23.56 4.76 29.61
N ALA A 404 24.55 5.12 28.82
CA ALA A 404 24.69 6.45 28.22
C ALA A 404 23.75 6.70 27.03
N LEU A 405 23.05 5.67 26.55
CA LEU A 405 22.10 5.83 25.46
C LEU A 405 20.94 6.75 25.88
N PRO A 406 20.49 7.65 24.99
CA PRO A 406 19.42 8.59 25.30
C PRO A 406 18.13 7.85 25.63
N ALA A 407 17.43 8.33 26.66
CA ALA A 407 16.08 7.90 26.95
C ALA A 407 15.15 8.37 25.80
N VAL A 408 14.11 7.60 25.53
CA VAL A 408 13.11 7.97 24.52
C VAL A 408 12.32 9.18 25.02
N PRO A 409 12.26 10.29 24.26
CA PRO A 409 11.48 11.44 24.66
C PRO A 409 10.00 11.09 24.85
N ALA A 410 9.40 11.50 25.96
CA ALA A 410 8.00 11.21 26.29
C ALA A 410 7.01 11.72 25.21
N HIS A 411 7.33 12.80 24.53
CA HIS A 411 6.48 13.35 23.44
C HIS A 411 6.49 12.50 22.17
N ARG A 412 7.48 11.63 21.99
CA ARG A 412 7.58 10.71 20.83
C ARG A 412 7.03 9.32 21.14
N SER A 413 6.90 8.98 22.42
CA SER A 413 6.43 7.68 22.86
C SER A 413 5.21 7.81 23.77
N GLY A 414 4.20 6.97 23.55
CA GLY A 414 3.06 6.85 24.46
C GLY A 414 3.47 6.28 25.83
N HIS A 415 4.50 5.41 25.84
CA HIS A 415 5.05 4.79 27.06
C HIS A 415 6.56 4.57 26.89
N PRO A 416 7.42 5.43 27.47
CA PRO A 416 8.86 5.37 27.22
C PRO A 416 9.53 4.15 27.86
N GLY A 417 8.93 3.51 28.87
CA GLY A 417 9.56 2.50 29.70
C GLY A 417 10.59 3.11 30.66
N ARG A 418 11.30 2.28 31.44
CA ARG A 418 12.42 2.71 32.28
C ARG A 418 13.62 3.09 31.39
N ALA A 419 14.37 4.11 31.79
CA ALA A 419 15.62 4.44 31.11
C ALA A 419 16.65 3.31 31.31
N LEU A 420 17.54 3.10 30.31
CA LEU A 420 18.61 2.09 30.44
C LEU A 420 19.60 2.46 31.56
N SER A 421 19.72 3.74 31.89
CA SER A 421 20.52 4.24 33.02
C SER A 421 20.01 3.82 34.39
N GLU A 422 18.74 3.45 34.51
CA GLU A 422 18.08 3.01 35.76
C GLU A 422 18.23 1.50 36.01
N LEU A 423 18.76 0.75 35.02
CA LEU A 423 18.93 -0.70 35.15
C LEU A 423 20.19 -1.06 35.94
N SER A 424 20.11 -2.11 36.76
CA SER A 424 21.25 -2.72 37.41
C SER A 424 22.18 -3.42 36.40
N ASP A 425 23.39 -3.76 36.81
CA ASP A 425 24.33 -4.52 35.97
C ASP A 425 23.79 -5.90 35.59
N ASP A 426 23.11 -6.57 36.54
CA ASP A 426 22.49 -7.87 36.29
C ASP A 426 21.34 -7.77 35.27
N GLU A 427 20.50 -6.74 35.38
CA GLU A 427 19.42 -6.50 34.42
C GLU A 427 19.97 -6.22 33.01
N ILE A 428 21.03 -5.41 32.87
CA ILE A 428 21.69 -5.15 31.59
C ILE A 428 22.33 -6.42 31.04
N TYR A 429 22.97 -7.22 31.87
CA TYR A 429 23.58 -8.50 31.46
C TYR A 429 22.51 -9.46 30.92
N GLU A 430 21.41 -9.65 31.68
CA GLU A 430 20.31 -10.51 31.26
C GLU A 430 19.67 -10.01 29.95
N LEU A 431 19.42 -8.70 29.83
CA LEU A 431 18.85 -8.06 28.66
C LEU A 431 19.76 -8.26 27.43
N ARG A 432 21.06 -8.01 27.57
CA ARG A 432 22.06 -8.21 26.51
C ARG A 432 22.12 -9.67 26.06
N LYS A 433 22.15 -10.61 27.01
CA LYS A 433 22.16 -12.04 26.73
C LYS A 433 20.95 -12.45 25.89
N ASN A 434 19.74 -12.01 26.28
CA ASN A 434 18.52 -12.33 25.56
C ASN A 434 18.49 -11.70 24.16
N VAL A 435 18.85 -10.42 24.01
CA VAL A 435 18.88 -9.74 22.71
C VAL A 435 19.89 -10.39 21.76
N ARG A 436 21.07 -10.75 22.25
CA ARG A 436 22.09 -11.45 21.44
C ARG A 436 21.67 -12.85 21.02
N THR A 437 20.98 -13.60 21.89
CA THR A 437 20.41 -14.90 21.54
C THR A 437 19.35 -14.76 20.44
N LEU A 438 18.45 -13.78 20.56
CA LEU A 438 17.46 -13.47 19.53
C LEU A 438 18.13 -13.10 18.19
N ALA A 439 19.14 -12.23 18.22
CA ALA A 439 19.88 -11.80 17.04
C ALA A 439 20.58 -12.98 16.32
N GLU A 440 21.20 -13.89 17.09
CA GLU A 440 21.84 -15.06 16.52
C GLU A 440 20.85 -15.97 15.78
N ILE A 441 19.70 -16.25 16.40
CA ILE A 441 18.65 -17.08 15.79
C ILE A 441 18.06 -16.36 14.58
N ALA A 442 17.80 -15.05 14.66
CA ALA A 442 17.27 -14.25 13.55
C ALA A 442 18.21 -14.25 12.33
N ARG A 443 19.53 -14.13 12.53
CA ARG A 443 20.53 -14.25 11.45
C ARG A 443 20.46 -15.60 10.75
N LYS A 444 20.32 -16.71 11.52
CA LYS A 444 20.16 -18.07 10.97
C LYS A 444 18.86 -18.21 10.16
N LEU A 445 17.74 -17.66 10.68
CA LEU A 445 16.46 -17.66 9.99
C LEU A 445 16.53 -16.86 8.68
N ARG A 446 17.13 -15.66 8.70
CA ARG A 446 17.33 -14.83 7.51
C ARG A 446 18.20 -15.54 6.47
N ALA A 447 19.33 -16.11 6.88
CA ALA A 447 20.19 -16.84 5.98
C ALA A 447 19.46 -17.99 5.28
N LYS A 448 18.67 -18.77 6.03
CA LYS A 448 17.84 -19.85 5.48
C LYS A 448 16.78 -19.32 4.52
N ARG A 449 16.10 -18.22 4.85
CA ARG A 449 15.08 -17.57 4.00
C ARG A 449 15.69 -17.09 2.69
N MET A 450 16.87 -16.48 2.74
CA MET A 450 17.57 -16.05 1.52
C MET A 450 18.00 -17.26 0.65
N GLN A 451 18.49 -18.34 1.25
CA GLN A 451 18.83 -19.56 0.53
C GLN A 451 17.60 -20.21 -0.14
N THR A 452 16.41 -20.12 0.45
CA THR A 452 15.18 -20.64 -0.16
C THR A 452 14.64 -19.75 -1.27
N GLY A 453 15.23 -18.58 -1.50
CA GLY A 453 14.90 -17.71 -2.62
C GLY A 453 14.02 -16.53 -2.31
N ALA A 454 13.95 -16.05 -1.08
CA ALA A 454 13.31 -14.79 -0.79
C ALA A 454 14.00 -13.65 -1.55
N LEU A 455 13.20 -12.71 -2.06
CA LEU A 455 13.72 -11.55 -2.78
C LEU A 455 14.20 -10.50 -1.79
N ASP A 456 15.50 -10.19 -1.83
CA ASP A 456 16.09 -9.10 -1.04
C ASP A 456 16.01 -7.79 -1.83
N LEU A 457 14.87 -7.11 -1.70
CA LEU A 457 14.60 -5.84 -2.36
C LEU A 457 14.66 -4.69 -1.33
N ASP A 458 15.79 -4.64 -0.62
CA ASP A 458 16.02 -3.58 0.39
C ASP A 458 15.96 -2.20 -0.28
N MET A 459 14.89 -1.45 0.05
CA MET A 459 14.66 -0.09 -0.43
C MET A 459 14.71 0.85 0.78
N PRO A 460 15.41 1.97 0.68
CA PRO A 460 15.48 2.91 1.79
C PRO A 460 14.10 3.47 2.11
N GLU A 461 13.81 3.64 3.38
CA GLU A 461 12.59 4.25 3.89
C GLU A 461 12.87 5.67 4.40
N VAL A 462 11.94 6.58 4.20
CA VAL A 462 12.10 7.99 4.54
C VAL A 462 11.01 8.42 5.51
N LYS A 463 11.42 9.10 6.58
CA LYS A 463 10.52 9.71 7.55
C LYS A 463 10.57 11.24 7.46
N ILE A 464 9.38 11.85 7.38
CA ILE A 464 9.23 13.29 7.38
C ILE A 464 8.71 13.72 8.75
N TYR A 465 9.44 14.59 9.40
CA TYR A 465 9.03 15.19 10.67
C TYR A 465 8.35 16.52 10.40
N VAL A 466 7.33 16.82 11.18
CA VAL A 466 6.56 18.07 11.09
C VAL A 466 6.72 18.87 12.38
N ASP A 467 6.63 20.19 12.24
CA ASP A 467 6.55 21.13 13.37
C ASP A 467 5.18 21.13 14.06
N ALA A 468 4.99 21.98 15.07
CA ALA A 468 3.75 22.07 15.83
C ALA A 468 2.54 22.51 14.97
N ASP A 469 2.78 23.26 13.89
CA ASP A 469 1.77 23.73 12.95
C ASP A 469 1.51 22.72 11.81
N GLY A 470 2.24 21.61 11.81
CA GLY A 470 2.12 20.52 10.85
C GLY A 470 2.91 20.73 9.56
N PHE A 471 3.79 21.74 9.47
CA PHE A 471 4.66 21.92 8.32
C PHE A 471 5.86 20.95 8.36
N ALA A 472 6.30 20.49 7.19
CA ALA A 472 7.48 19.63 7.09
C ALA A 472 8.73 20.37 7.54
N GLU A 473 9.37 19.88 8.61
CA GLU A 473 10.56 20.48 9.23
C GLU A 473 11.85 19.80 8.78
N ARG A 474 11.84 18.45 8.79
CA ARG A 474 13.03 17.63 8.59
C ARG A 474 12.68 16.33 7.88
N ILE A 475 13.61 15.87 7.03
CA ILE A 475 13.50 14.61 6.30
C ILE A 475 14.71 13.76 6.63
N GLU A 476 14.50 12.53 7.07
CA GLU A 476 15.56 11.59 7.42
C GLU A 476 15.31 10.24 6.75
N GLN A 477 16.38 9.60 6.32
CA GLN A 477 16.35 8.22 5.89
C GLN A 477 16.40 7.32 7.13
N LEU A 478 15.44 6.40 7.25
CA LEU A 478 15.44 5.43 8.35
C LEU A 478 16.47 4.34 8.07
N PRO A 479 17.29 3.96 9.06
CA PRO A 479 18.15 2.79 8.94
C PRO A 479 17.30 1.52 8.94
N HIS A 480 17.68 0.54 8.13
CA HIS A 480 17.16 -0.82 8.19
C HIS A 480 18.31 -1.77 8.55
N ASP A 481 18.66 -1.80 9.83
CA ASP A 481 19.80 -2.53 10.38
C ASP A 481 19.41 -3.90 10.97
N GLU A 482 20.37 -4.58 11.60
CA GLU A 482 20.16 -5.89 12.19
C GLU A 482 19.07 -5.93 13.28
N SER A 483 18.81 -4.83 13.98
CA SER A 483 17.76 -4.78 15.00
C SER A 483 16.36 -4.84 14.38
N HIS A 484 16.17 -4.20 13.23
CA HIS A 484 14.94 -4.30 12.45
C HIS A 484 14.76 -5.71 11.87
N GLN A 485 15.84 -6.29 11.33
CA GLN A 485 15.84 -7.65 10.79
C GLN A 485 15.53 -8.69 11.87
N LEU A 486 15.99 -8.48 13.12
CA LEU A 486 15.68 -9.36 14.25
C LEU A 486 14.16 -9.49 14.43
N VAL A 487 13.46 -8.37 14.56
CA VAL A 487 12.01 -8.38 14.77
C VAL A 487 11.29 -8.94 13.54
N GLU A 488 11.69 -8.50 12.33
CA GLU A 488 11.12 -8.97 11.08
C GLU A 488 11.15 -10.51 10.97
N GLU A 489 12.29 -11.16 11.25
CA GLU A 489 12.41 -12.61 11.08
C GLU A 489 11.52 -13.39 12.04
N PHE A 490 11.33 -12.93 13.30
CA PHE A 490 10.39 -13.58 14.21
C PHE A 490 8.94 -13.32 13.86
N MET A 491 8.59 -12.14 13.33
CA MET A 491 7.25 -11.86 12.83
C MET A 491 6.93 -12.71 11.59
N LEU A 492 7.88 -12.83 10.66
CA LEU A 492 7.74 -13.71 9.49
C LEU A 492 7.59 -15.18 9.91
N LEU A 493 8.34 -15.61 10.92
CA LEU A 493 8.27 -16.96 11.47
C LEU A 493 6.90 -17.27 12.08
N ALA A 494 6.37 -16.38 12.93
CA ALA A 494 5.06 -16.55 13.54
C ALA A 494 3.94 -16.60 12.48
N ASN A 495 3.97 -15.68 11.52
CA ASN A 495 3.02 -15.63 10.40
C ASN A 495 3.02 -16.94 9.60
N GLU A 496 4.19 -17.50 9.31
CA GLU A 496 4.33 -18.77 8.57
C GLU A 496 3.87 -19.97 9.41
N ILE A 497 4.30 -20.08 10.68
CA ILE A 497 3.97 -21.22 11.55
C ILE A 497 2.45 -21.31 11.76
N VAL A 498 1.80 -20.20 12.07
CA VAL A 498 0.34 -20.17 12.27
C VAL A 498 -0.40 -20.55 10.98
N ALA A 499 -0.02 -19.96 9.84
CA ALA A 499 -0.63 -20.28 8.56
C ALA A 499 -0.49 -21.77 8.20
N ARG A 500 0.72 -22.33 8.39
CA ARG A 500 1.02 -23.75 8.13
C ARG A 500 0.18 -24.67 9.02
N GLU A 501 0.09 -24.35 10.31
CA GLU A 501 -0.67 -25.18 11.25
C GLU A 501 -2.17 -25.16 10.96
N LEU A 502 -2.76 -23.97 10.73
CA LEU A 502 -4.19 -23.87 10.38
C LEU A 502 -4.52 -24.57 9.07
N ARG A 503 -3.61 -24.54 8.10
CA ARG A 503 -3.76 -25.31 6.84
C ARG A 503 -3.65 -26.81 7.07
N ARG A 504 -2.70 -27.25 7.89
CA ARG A 504 -2.54 -28.68 8.26
C ARG A 504 -3.84 -29.27 8.82
N VAL A 505 -4.54 -28.49 9.66
CA VAL A 505 -5.82 -28.91 10.25
C VAL A 505 -7.05 -28.53 9.40
N LYS A 506 -6.85 -28.03 8.18
CA LYS A 506 -7.88 -27.68 7.19
C LYS A 506 -8.89 -26.64 7.69
N LEU A 507 -8.46 -25.70 8.50
CA LEU A 507 -9.29 -24.56 8.90
C LEU A 507 -9.21 -23.46 7.84
N PRO A 508 -10.35 -22.83 7.48
CA PRO A 508 -10.34 -21.71 6.55
C PRO A 508 -9.82 -20.44 7.24
N PHE A 509 -8.96 -19.71 6.55
CA PHE A 509 -8.43 -18.42 7.00
C PHE A 509 -8.02 -17.52 5.82
N ILE A 510 -7.78 -16.26 6.10
CA ILE A 510 -7.30 -15.28 5.12
C ILE A 510 -5.79 -15.37 5.00
N SER A 511 -5.30 -15.78 3.82
CA SER A 511 -3.87 -15.79 3.48
C SER A 511 -3.39 -14.42 2.99
N ARG A 512 -2.12 -14.10 3.24
CA ARG A 512 -1.43 -12.99 2.58
C ARG A 512 -0.73 -13.54 1.34
N VAL A 513 -1.28 -13.25 0.19
CA VAL A 513 -0.87 -13.83 -1.10
C VAL A 513 -0.07 -12.82 -1.91
N HIS A 514 1.03 -13.28 -2.47
CA HIS A 514 1.80 -12.54 -3.46
C HIS A 514 2.04 -13.45 -4.66
N ASP A 515 1.30 -13.22 -5.73
CA ASP A 515 1.41 -14.01 -6.95
C ASP A 515 2.77 -13.83 -7.64
N ALA A 516 3.18 -14.83 -8.41
CA ALA A 516 4.32 -14.69 -9.31
C ALA A 516 4.09 -13.57 -10.34
N PRO A 517 5.14 -12.90 -10.81
CA PRO A 517 5.05 -11.89 -11.86
C PRO A 517 4.46 -12.47 -13.16
N ASP A 518 3.81 -11.62 -13.95
CA ASP A 518 3.30 -12.00 -15.26
C ASP A 518 4.47 -12.28 -16.24
N ALA A 519 4.32 -13.30 -17.08
CA ALA A 519 5.37 -13.72 -18.02
C ALA A 519 5.78 -12.57 -18.96
N GLU A 520 4.81 -11.76 -19.43
CA GLU A 520 5.07 -10.59 -20.29
C GLU A 520 5.96 -9.56 -19.59
N LYS A 521 5.66 -9.24 -18.30
CA LYS A 521 6.48 -8.31 -17.52
C LYS A 521 7.89 -8.82 -17.26
N LEU A 522 8.07 -10.14 -17.14
CA LEU A 522 9.40 -10.72 -16.99
C LEU A 522 10.21 -10.66 -18.28
N ILE A 523 9.56 -10.77 -19.44
CA ILE A 523 10.19 -10.56 -20.75
C ILE A 523 10.65 -9.11 -20.87
N GLU A 524 9.77 -8.15 -20.61
CA GLU A 524 10.09 -6.71 -20.59
C GLU A 524 11.27 -6.41 -19.65
N LEU A 525 11.20 -6.91 -18.42
CA LEU A 525 12.28 -6.76 -17.44
C LEU A 525 13.60 -7.32 -17.97
N ARG A 526 13.57 -8.48 -18.60
CA ARG A 526 14.77 -9.09 -19.19
C ARG A 526 15.38 -8.22 -20.28
N GLU A 527 14.56 -7.65 -21.16
CA GLU A 527 15.00 -6.72 -22.20
C GLU A 527 15.62 -5.46 -21.61
N GLU A 528 15.02 -4.88 -20.55
CA GLU A 528 15.56 -3.74 -19.82
C GLU A 528 16.90 -4.06 -19.15
N MET A 529 17.05 -5.27 -18.58
CA MET A 529 18.33 -5.71 -17.99
C MET A 529 19.41 -5.89 -19.06
N LEU A 530 19.07 -6.47 -20.20
CA LEU A 530 19.99 -6.62 -21.33
C LEU A 530 20.43 -5.24 -21.87
N ALA A 531 19.52 -4.28 -21.98
CA ALA A 531 19.83 -2.90 -22.37
C ALA A 531 20.79 -2.21 -21.36
N SER A 532 20.77 -2.63 -20.10
CA SER A 532 21.70 -2.20 -19.04
C SER A 532 22.98 -3.05 -18.96
N ASN A 533 23.30 -3.83 -20.00
CA ASN A 533 24.45 -4.76 -20.07
C ASN A 533 24.45 -5.84 -18.99
N LEU A 534 23.28 -6.26 -18.52
CA LEU A 534 23.11 -7.37 -17.60
C LEU A 534 22.58 -8.58 -18.33
N LYS A 535 23.43 -9.60 -18.50
CA LYS A 535 23.03 -10.88 -19.05
C LYS A 535 22.21 -11.64 -18.02
N THR A 536 20.95 -11.87 -18.30
CA THR A 536 20.04 -12.64 -17.45
C THR A 536 19.52 -13.86 -18.20
N GLY A 537 19.32 -14.96 -17.48
CA GLY A 537 18.65 -16.14 -18.00
C GLY A 537 17.13 -15.95 -18.06
N ASP A 538 16.40 -17.02 -17.87
CA ASP A 538 14.94 -17.04 -17.82
C ASP A 538 14.47 -16.56 -16.42
N LEU A 539 14.02 -15.30 -16.33
CA LEU A 539 13.58 -14.67 -15.08
C LEU A 539 12.30 -15.28 -14.49
N SER A 540 11.61 -16.17 -15.21
CA SER A 540 10.53 -16.97 -14.63
C SER A 540 11.04 -17.96 -13.59
N LYS A 541 12.32 -18.36 -13.71
CA LYS A 541 12.99 -19.21 -12.73
C LYS A 541 13.49 -18.38 -11.55
N ARG A 542 13.08 -18.75 -10.36
CA ARG A 542 13.47 -18.07 -9.11
C ARG A 542 15.01 -17.96 -8.96
N SER A 543 15.75 -19.00 -9.33
CA SER A 543 17.22 -19.01 -9.28
C SER A 543 17.86 -17.90 -10.14
N GLU A 544 17.28 -17.60 -11.31
CA GLU A 544 17.79 -16.54 -12.18
C GLU A 544 17.46 -15.14 -11.64
N MET A 545 16.28 -14.98 -11.04
CA MET A 545 15.92 -13.74 -10.34
C MET A 545 16.86 -13.47 -9.16
N MET A 546 17.20 -14.50 -8.38
CA MET A 546 18.16 -14.37 -7.28
C MET A 546 19.56 -14.02 -7.77
N LYS A 547 20.07 -14.65 -8.84
CA LYS A 547 21.35 -14.30 -9.44
C LYS A 547 21.38 -12.85 -9.92
N LEU A 548 20.27 -12.38 -10.51
CA LEU A 548 20.15 -10.98 -10.91
C LEU A 548 20.27 -10.06 -9.71
N LEU A 549 19.52 -10.30 -8.62
CA LEU A 549 19.58 -9.50 -7.40
C LEU A 549 20.97 -9.49 -6.77
N GLU A 550 21.66 -10.62 -6.75
CA GLU A 550 23.03 -10.72 -6.24
C GLU A 550 24.01 -9.91 -7.10
N THR A 551 23.89 -10.00 -8.44
CA THR A 551 24.71 -9.21 -9.36
C THR A 551 24.51 -7.70 -9.17
N LEU A 552 23.27 -7.26 -8.80
CA LEU A 552 22.97 -5.87 -8.55
C LEU A 552 23.62 -5.30 -7.28
N LYS A 553 24.00 -6.13 -6.30
CA LYS A 553 24.61 -5.64 -5.05
C LYS A 553 25.89 -4.84 -5.24
N THR A 554 26.66 -5.16 -6.29
CA THR A 554 27.97 -4.58 -6.56
C THR A 554 27.96 -3.46 -7.63
N ARG A 555 26.77 -3.06 -8.12
CA ARG A 555 26.65 -2.09 -9.21
C ARG A 555 26.26 -0.70 -8.69
N ASP A 556 26.82 0.31 -9.32
CA ASP A 556 26.49 1.73 -9.02
C ASP A 556 25.06 2.10 -9.45
N ASP A 557 24.53 1.44 -10.51
CA ASP A 557 23.17 1.61 -11.02
C ASP A 557 22.15 0.63 -10.43
N ALA A 558 22.48 -0.01 -9.31
CA ALA A 558 21.60 -1.02 -8.66
C ALA A 558 20.22 -0.44 -8.30
N TYR A 559 20.17 0.78 -7.78
CA TYR A 559 18.94 1.39 -7.28
C TYR A 559 17.83 1.50 -8.35
N PRO A 560 18.03 2.17 -9.51
CA PRO A 560 17.00 2.21 -10.56
C PRO A 560 16.65 0.84 -11.14
N LEU A 561 17.60 -0.10 -11.18
CA LEU A 561 17.33 -1.46 -11.65
C LEU A 561 16.47 -2.26 -10.66
N ARG A 562 16.69 -2.10 -9.35
CA ARG A 562 15.81 -2.67 -8.31
C ARG A 562 14.39 -2.12 -8.40
N ILE A 563 14.22 -0.82 -8.67
CA ILE A 563 12.89 -0.22 -8.90
C ILE A 563 12.19 -0.88 -10.09
N ARG A 564 12.90 -1.21 -11.17
CA ARG A 564 12.34 -1.91 -12.34
C ARG A 564 11.90 -3.33 -11.98
N ILE A 565 12.70 -4.06 -11.21
CA ILE A 565 12.31 -5.37 -10.67
C ILE A 565 11.04 -5.25 -9.83
N LEU A 566 10.99 -4.31 -8.88
CA LEU A 566 9.79 -4.07 -8.06
C LEU A 566 8.54 -3.80 -8.90
N ARG A 567 8.66 -3.01 -9.96
CA ARG A 567 7.55 -2.69 -10.87
C ARG A 567 7.06 -3.90 -11.69
N SER A 568 7.92 -4.90 -11.89
CA SER A 568 7.54 -6.14 -12.56
C SER A 568 6.73 -7.08 -11.66
N LEU A 569 6.87 -6.95 -10.32
CA LEU A 569 6.17 -7.77 -9.35
C LEU A 569 4.68 -7.38 -9.26
N LYS A 570 3.86 -8.35 -8.88
CA LYS A 570 2.46 -8.10 -8.50
C LYS A 570 2.38 -7.48 -7.11
N GLN A 571 1.28 -6.84 -6.81
CA GLN A 571 0.99 -6.38 -5.46
C GLN A 571 0.43 -7.54 -4.64
N ALA A 572 0.87 -7.69 -3.39
CA ALA A 572 0.30 -8.66 -2.46
C ALA A 572 -1.13 -8.27 -2.09
N CYS A 573 -1.98 -9.26 -1.84
CA CYS A 573 -3.38 -9.09 -1.47
C CYS A 573 -3.82 -10.12 -0.42
N TYR A 574 -5.03 -9.98 0.08
CA TYR A 574 -5.65 -10.96 0.97
C TYR A 574 -6.62 -11.85 0.19
N ARG A 575 -6.53 -13.17 0.39
CA ARG A 575 -7.44 -14.16 -0.20
C ARG A 575 -7.62 -15.35 0.75
N PRO A 576 -8.80 -16.02 0.78
CA PRO A 576 -8.99 -17.23 1.56
C PRO A 576 -8.41 -18.48 0.89
N SER A 577 -7.76 -18.34 -0.27
CA SER A 577 -7.13 -19.43 -1.01
C SER A 577 -5.74 -19.79 -0.46
N PRO A 578 -5.27 -21.03 -0.67
CA PRO A 578 -3.99 -21.52 -0.15
C PRO A 578 -2.78 -21.12 -1.01
N ASP A 579 -2.85 -19.97 -1.67
CA ASP A 579 -1.75 -19.47 -2.49
C ASP A 579 -0.59 -18.98 -1.61
N GLY A 580 0.63 -19.08 -2.13
CA GLY A 580 1.83 -18.69 -1.42
C GLY A 580 2.19 -17.20 -1.56
N HIS A 581 3.34 -16.84 -1.01
CA HIS A 581 3.89 -15.49 -1.10
C HIS A 581 5.20 -15.48 -1.88
N TYR A 582 5.14 -15.13 -3.18
CA TYR A 582 6.27 -15.17 -4.10
C TYR A 582 7.50 -14.42 -3.58
N GLY A 583 7.36 -13.16 -3.16
CA GLY A 583 8.50 -12.35 -2.69
C GLY A 583 9.21 -12.93 -1.47
N LEU A 584 8.47 -13.54 -0.54
CA LEU A 584 9.03 -14.16 0.68
C LEU A 584 9.46 -15.61 0.49
N ALA A 585 9.20 -16.23 -0.66
CA ALA A 585 9.41 -17.67 -0.91
C ALA A 585 8.69 -18.56 0.11
N LYS A 586 7.47 -18.20 0.53
CA LYS A 586 6.66 -18.93 1.50
C LYS A 586 5.47 -19.59 0.81
N THR A 587 5.23 -20.88 1.10
CA THR A 587 4.04 -21.61 0.64
C THR A 587 2.83 -21.33 1.49
N ASP A 588 3.04 -21.11 2.78
CA ASP A 588 2.01 -20.81 3.77
C ASP A 588 2.34 -19.48 4.42
N TYR A 589 1.48 -18.49 4.23
CA TYR A 589 1.73 -17.18 4.81
C TYR A 589 0.41 -16.43 5.07
N ALA A 590 0.27 -15.93 6.28
CA ALA A 590 -0.84 -15.07 6.69
C ALA A 590 -0.33 -14.00 7.64
N HIS A 591 -1.05 -12.91 7.77
CA HIS A 591 -0.74 -11.88 8.75
C HIS A 591 -1.38 -12.23 10.10
N PHE A 592 -0.54 -12.36 11.14
CA PHE A 592 -0.94 -12.73 12.50
C PHE A 592 -0.42 -11.73 13.55
N THR A 593 0.65 -11.00 13.24
CA THR A 593 1.52 -10.32 14.21
C THR A 593 1.16 -8.86 14.49
N SER A 594 0.12 -8.28 13.84
CA SER A 594 -0.26 -6.88 14.09
C SER A 594 -1.77 -6.65 14.13
N PRO A 595 -2.50 -7.25 15.09
CA PRO A 595 -3.97 -7.17 15.18
C PRO A 595 -4.49 -5.80 15.63
N ILE A 596 -3.65 -4.93 16.24
CA ILE A 596 -4.03 -3.56 16.63
C ILE A 596 -4.29 -2.71 15.39
N ARG A 597 -3.53 -2.95 14.32
CA ARG A 597 -3.54 -2.10 13.11
C ARG A 597 -3.95 -2.80 11.82
N ARG A 598 -4.23 -4.11 11.83
CA ARG A 598 -4.71 -4.84 10.64
C ARG A 598 -5.88 -5.76 10.99
N TYR A 599 -6.99 -5.59 10.30
CA TYR A 599 -8.19 -6.43 10.50
C TYR A 599 -7.98 -7.88 10.02
N ALA A 600 -7.09 -8.11 9.07
CA ALA A 600 -6.69 -9.46 8.64
C ALA A 600 -6.16 -10.28 9.82
N ASP A 601 -5.25 -9.70 10.61
CA ASP A 601 -4.66 -10.34 11.79
C ASP A 601 -5.72 -10.61 12.87
N LEU A 602 -6.59 -9.65 13.12
CA LEU A 602 -7.71 -9.80 14.05
C LEU A 602 -8.64 -10.95 13.64
N THR A 603 -8.92 -11.08 12.34
CA THR A 603 -9.72 -12.19 11.81
C THR A 603 -9.00 -13.52 12.00
N LEU A 604 -7.69 -13.58 11.74
CA LEU A 604 -6.88 -14.79 11.94
C LEU A 604 -6.81 -15.18 13.41
N HIS A 605 -6.72 -14.22 14.34
CA HIS A 605 -6.74 -14.46 15.78
C HIS A 605 -8.01 -15.17 16.23
N ARG A 606 -9.16 -14.88 15.64
CA ARG A 606 -10.44 -15.56 15.92
C ARG A 606 -10.44 -17.01 15.44
N VAL A 607 -9.85 -17.28 14.27
CA VAL A 607 -9.65 -18.65 13.77
C VAL A 607 -8.68 -19.41 14.66
N PHE A 608 -7.65 -18.73 15.15
CA PHE A 608 -6.68 -19.29 16.07
C PHE A 608 -7.31 -19.67 17.43
N ASP A 609 -8.22 -18.86 17.98
CA ASP A 609 -8.99 -19.21 19.18
C ASP A 609 -9.84 -20.46 18.99
N PHE A 610 -10.50 -20.57 17.82
CA PHE A 610 -11.24 -21.80 17.48
C PHE A 610 -10.31 -23.02 17.42
N TYR A 611 -9.12 -22.87 16.82
CA TYR A 611 -8.11 -23.93 16.77
C TYR A 611 -7.67 -24.37 18.18
N LEU A 612 -7.35 -23.41 19.08
CA LEU A 612 -6.94 -23.70 20.44
C LEU A 612 -8.04 -24.44 21.22
N GLN A 613 -9.28 -23.98 21.13
CA GLN A 613 -10.42 -24.65 21.78
C GLN A 613 -10.63 -26.08 21.27
N LYS A 614 -10.61 -26.27 19.95
CA LYS A 614 -10.81 -27.58 19.33
C LYS A 614 -9.74 -28.59 19.73
N ASN A 615 -8.52 -28.14 19.97
CA ASN A 615 -7.38 -28.99 20.34
C ASN A 615 -7.10 -29.02 21.85
N HIS A 616 -7.99 -28.46 22.69
CA HIS A 616 -7.84 -28.41 24.14
C HIS A 616 -6.53 -27.76 24.62
N LEU A 617 -6.03 -26.79 23.86
CA LEU A 617 -4.84 -26.01 24.18
C LEU A 617 -5.18 -24.85 25.14
N PRO A 618 -4.20 -24.30 25.88
CA PRO A 618 -4.45 -23.17 26.78
C PRO A 618 -5.15 -22.01 26.05
N THR A 619 -6.37 -21.70 26.49
CA THR A 619 -7.18 -20.61 25.92
C THR A 619 -8.13 -20.05 26.98
N ALA A 620 -8.53 -18.78 26.83
CA ALA A 620 -9.51 -18.18 27.70
C ALA A 620 -10.84 -18.94 27.66
N PRO A 621 -11.55 -19.09 28.79
CA PRO A 621 -12.88 -19.63 28.80
C PRO A 621 -13.80 -18.69 28.02
N SER A 622 -14.25 -19.12 26.88
CA SER A 622 -15.17 -18.35 26.03
C SER A 622 -16.38 -19.19 25.63
N LYS A 623 -17.45 -18.50 25.19
CA LYS A 623 -18.57 -19.18 24.52
C LYS A 623 -18.02 -19.94 23.31
N LYS A 624 -18.68 -21.02 22.92
CA LYS A 624 -18.31 -21.83 21.76
C LYS A 624 -18.13 -20.92 20.54
N ILE A 625 -16.91 -20.87 20.00
CA ILE A 625 -16.57 -20.10 18.80
C ILE A 625 -16.85 -20.99 17.59
N SER A 626 -17.42 -20.43 16.52
CA SER A 626 -17.55 -21.11 15.23
C SER A 626 -16.42 -20.66 14.29
N ALA A 627 -15.95 -21.59 13.45
CA ALA A 627 -15.05 -21.21 12.37
C ALA A 627 -15.84 -20.38 11.32
N PRO A 628 -15.21 -19.35 10.73
CA PRO A 628 -15.83 -18.58 9.65
C PRO A 628 -16.00 -19.43 8.40
N THR A 629 -16.99 -19.11 7.58
CA THR A 629 -17.20 -19.73 6.27
C THR A 629 -16.27 -19.13 5.22
N LEU A 630 -15.98 -19.88 4.14
CA LEU A 630 -15.19 -19.37 3.02
C LEU A 630 -15.82 -18.12 2.37
N ALA A 631 -17.15 -18.05 2.28
CA ALA A 631 -17.87 -16.92 1.72
C ALA A 631 -17.68 -15.64 2.55
N GLU A 632 -17.77 -15.73 3.89
CA GLU A 632 -17.51 -14.61 4.80
C GLU A 632 -16.07 -14.13 4.70
N LEU A 633 -15.12 -15.06 4.60
CA LEU A 633 -13.70 -14.73 4.45
C LEU A 633 -13.40 -14.07 3.09
N ALA A 634 -14.04 -14.52 1.99
CA ALA A 634 -13.86 -13.95 0.68
C ALA A 634 -14.30 -12.48 0.65
N GLY A 635 -15.53 -12.18 1.10
CA GLY A 635 -16.01 -10.79 1.16
C GLY A 635 -15.18 -9.90 2.09
N THR A 636 -14.64 -10.46 3.18
CA THR A 636 -13.73 -9.73 4.07
C THR A 636 -12.38 -9.48 3.40
N SER A 637 -11.83 -10.48 2.69
CA SER A 637 -10.53 -10.38 1.99
C SER A 637 -10.52 -9.29 0.92
N ASP A 638 -11.59 -9.22 0.12
CA ASP A 638 -11.74 -8.21 -0.93
C ASP A 638 -11.78 -6.82 -0.33
N HIS A 639 -12.60 -6.63 0.72
CA HIS A 639 -12.73 -5.35 1.41
C HIS A 639 -11.40 -4.89 2.03
N ILE A 640 -10.70 -5.73 2.81
CA ILE A 640 -9.45 -5.33 3.45
C ILE A 640 -8.30 -5.16 2.46
N SER A 641 -8.33 -5.81 1.30
CA SER A 641 -7.39 -5.54 0.22
C SER A 641 -7.64 -4.19 -0.45
N GLU A 642 -8.91 -3.75 -0.53
CA GLU A 642 -9.27 -2.44 -1.05
C GLU A 642 -8.91 -1.32 -0.06
N THR A 643 -9.23 -1.47 1.23
CA THR A 643 -8.88 -0.49 2.27
C THR A 643 -7.38 -0.35 2.41
N GLU A 644 -6.59 -1.44 2.34
CA GLU A 644 -5.13 -1.38 2.37
C GLU A 644 -4.57 -0.57 1.19
N ARG A 645 -5.06 -0.79 -0.04
CA ARG A 645 -4.66 0.00 -1.21
C ARG A 645 -4.98 1.48 -1.05
N SER A 646 -6.19 1.79 -0.59
CA SER A 646 -6.64 3.17 -0.33
C SER A 646 -5.75 3.85 0.72
N SER A 647 -5.43 3.16 1.82
CA SER A 647 -4.51 3.66 2.86
C SER A 647 -3.11 3.92 2.31
N MET A 648 -2.55 2.99 1.54
CA MET A 648 -1.22 3.17 0.92
C MET A 648 -1.19 4.35 -0.06
N GLU A 649 -2.26 4.58 -0.80
CA GLU A 649 -2.36 5.75 -1.70
C GLU A 649 -2.44 7.05 -0.90
N ALA A 650 -3.23 7.09 0.19
CA ALA A 650 -3.33 8.23 1.09
C ALA A 650 -1.97 8.56 1.75
N GLU A 651 -1.26 7.55 2.23
CA GLU A 651 0.09 7.68 2.81
C GLU A 651 1.07 8.27 1.80
N ARG A 652 1.13 7.71 0.57
CA ARG A 652 1.99 8.21 -0.52
C ARG A 652 1.64 9.64 -0.93
N GLU A 653 0.35 9.97 -0.97
CA GLU A 653 -0.09 11.33 -1.25
C GLU A 653 0.33 12.30 -0.14
N SER A 654 0.18 11.91 1.12
CA SER A 654 0.63 12.68 2.28
C SER A 654 2.12 12.96 2.23
N VAL A 655 2.94 11.93 1.96
CA VAL A 655 4.40 12.08 1.78
C VAL A 655 4.70 13.04 0.64
N LYS A 656 4.05 12.88 -0.52
CA LYS A 656 4.28 13.74 -1.69
C LYS A 656 3.93 15.21 -1.42
N VAL A 657 2.81 15.48 -0.77
CA VAL A 657 2.40 16.84 -0.39
C VAL A 657 3.45 17.47 0.53
N LYS A 658 3.94 16.74 1.51
CA LYS A 658 4.95 17.22 2.48
C LYS A 658 6.33 17.41 1.86
N LEU A 659 6.73 16.57 0.92
CA LEU A 659 7.97 16.77 0.16
C LEU A 659 7.91 18.05 -0.68
N LEU A 660 6.79 18.28 -1.39
CA LEU A 660 6.62 19.51 -2.18
C LEU A 660 6.63 20.76 -1.28
N GLU A 661 5.97 20.70 -0.12
CA GLU A 661 5.96 21.76 0.88
C GLU A 661 7.38 22.07 1.40
N TYR A 662 8.16 21.04 1.73
CA TYR A 662 9.54 21.18 2.20
C TYR A 662 10.44 21.82 1.13
N PHE A 663 10.39 21.32 -0.11
CA PHE A 663 11.26 21.76 -1.18
C PHE A 663 10.83 23.08 -1.83
N GLU A 664 9.58 23.52 -1.67
CA GLU A 664 9.16 24.87 -2.08
C GLU A 664 9.97 25.93 -1.34
N ARG A 665 10.23 25.75 -0.04
CA ARG A 665 11.08 26.66 0.76
C ARG A 665 12.53 26.72 0.25
N GLU A 666 13.02 25.66 -0.41
CA GLU A 666 14.36 25.66 -1.00
C GLU A 666 14.44 26.51 -2.28
N VAL A 667 13.32 26.70 -2.98
CA VAL A 667 13.25 27.56 -4.19
C VAL A 667 13.49 29.02 -3.84
N ASP A 668 13.02 29.49 -2.68
CA ASP A 668 13.07 30.89 -2.26
C ASP A 668 14.37 31.26 -1.53
N ARG A 669 15.20 30.26 -1.20
CA ARG A 669 16.47 30.51 -0.52
C ARG A 669 17.45 31.27 -1.42
N LYS A 670 18.01 32.37 -0.91
CA LYS A 670 19.08 33.14 -1.58
C LYS A 670 20.30 32.27 -1.91
N LYS A 671 20.67 31.35 -1.02
CA LYS A 671 21.70 30.35 -1.21
C LYS A 671 21.07 28.97 -1.23
N LYS A 672 21.00 28.38 -2.41
CA LYS A 672 20.37 27.07 -2.62
C LYS A 672 21.22 25.96 -2.03
N ASN A 673 20.59 25.01 -1.38
CA ASN A 673 21.22 23.78 -0.94
C ASN A 673 21.46 22.86 -2.14
N VAL A 674 22.57 22.15 -2.09
CA VAL A 674 22.95 21.14 -3.09
C VAL A 674 22.52 19.77 -2.58
N PHE A 675 21.88 19.01 -3.43
CA PHE A 675 21.40 17.67 -3.14
C PHE A 675 22.03 16.66 -4.09
N ASP A 676 22.37 15.50 -3.59
CA ASP A 676 22.76 14.36 -4.41
C ASP A 676 21.52 13.66 -4.94
N ALA A 677 21.38 13.55 -6.27
CA ALA A 677 20.27 12.91 -6.94
C ALA A 677 20.76 11.76 -7.84
N VAL A 678 20.00 10.67 -7.89
CA VAL A 678 20.25 9.54 -8.78
C VAL A 678 19.38 9.65 -10.02
N ILE A 679 19.94 9.48 -11.20
CA ILE A 679 19.20 9.44 -12.46
C ILE A 679 18.46 8.10 -12.52
N THR A 680 17.11 8.14 -12.47
CA THR A 680 16.24 6.96 -12.41
C THR A 680 15.57 6.61 -13.74
N ASP A 681 15.42 7.62 -14.63
CA ASP A 681 14.85 7.41 -15.98
C ASP A 681 15.32 8.55 -16.93
N ILE A 682 15.37 8.27 -18.23
CA ILE A 682 15.79 9.20 -19.27
C ILE A 682 14.76 9.23 -20.37
N ARG A 683 14.21 10.42 -20.64
CA ARG A 683 13.19 10.63 -21.68
C ARG A 683 13.49 11.87 -22.50
N SER A 684 12.78 12.04 -23.63
CA SER A 684 12.95 13.18 -24.54
C SER A 684 12.82 14.55 -23.88
N ILE A 685 12.08 14.65 -22.76
CA ILE A 685 11.91 15.91 -22.02
C ILE A 685 13.04 16.20 -21.03
N GLY A 686 13.80 15.18 -20.57
CA GLY A 686 14.88 15.36 -19.60
C GLY A 686 15.25 14.10 -18.84
N LEU A 687 16.08 14.33 -17.81
CA LEU A 687 16.51 13.32 -16.85
C LEU A 687 15.55 13.32 -15.67
N PHE A 688 14.93 12.18 -15.40
CA PHE A 688 14.19 11.98 -14.17
C PHE A 688 15.18 11.58 -13.08
N VAL A 689 15.12 12.27 -11.96
CA VAL A 689 16.02 12.08 -10.84
C VAL A 689 15.26 11.92 -9.53
N GLU A 690 15.92 11.25 -8.60
CA GLU A 690 15.42 11.06 -7.24
C GLU A 690 16.51 11.43 -6.24
N LEU A 691 16.19 12.27 -5.26
CA LEU A 691 17.14 12.69 -4.24
C LEU A 691 17.47 11.53 -3.29
N LYS A 692 18.75 11.28 -3.01
CA LYS A 692 19.20 10.11 -2.24
C LYS A 692 18.60 10.01 -0.83
N ILE A 693 18.53 11.15 -0.12
CA ILE A 693 18.09 11.16 1.29
C ILE A 693 16.56 11.20 1.38
N SER A 694 15.93 12.10 0.64
CA SER A 694 14.51 12.38 0.75
C SER A 694 13.62 11.57 -0.18
N GLN A 695 14.22 10.87 -1.16
CA GLN A 695 13.50 10.18 -2.25
C GLN A 695 12.54 11.10 -3.04
N ALA A 696 12.77 12.42 -2.95
CA ALA A 696 11.99 13.36 -3.73
C ALA A 696 12.30 13.21 -5.22
N PHE A 697 11.25 12.95 -5.99
CA PHE A 697 11.33 12.68 -7.42
C PHE A 697 11.03 13.94 -8.23
N GLY A 698 11.81 14.18 -9.29
CA GLY A 698 11.56 15.30 -10.19
C GLY A 698 12.31 15.21 -11.52
N LEU A 699 12.28 16.29 -12.28
CA LEU A 699 12.81 16.37 -13.63
C LEU A 699 13.97 17.40 -13.70
N ILE A 700 15.05 17.02 -14.38
CA ILE A 700 16.03 17.96 -14.94
C ILE A 700 15.68 18.11 -16.41
N PRO A 701 15.04 19.20 -16.83
CA PRO A 701 14.71 19.41 -18.25
C PRO A 701 15.96 19.49 -19.11
N LEU A 702 16.02 18.81 -20.26
CA LEU A 702 17.14 18.94 -21.19
C LEU A 702 17.35 20.41 -21.63
N SER A 703 16.28 21.19 -21.71
CA SER A 703 16.32 22.61 -22.01
C SER A 703 17.03 23.46 -20.93
N SER A 704 17.20 22.94 -19.71
CA SER A 704 17.92 23.61 -18.63
C SER A 704 19.42 23.34 -18.65
N MET A 705 19.88 22.37 -19.45
CA MET A 705 21.27 21.98 -19.63
C MET A 705 21.89 22.79 -20.78
N THR A 706 22.25 24.05 -20.48
CA THR A 706 22.62 25.04 -21.51
C THR A 706 24.10 25.05 -21.89
N ASP A 707 24.93 24.25 -21.24
CA ASP A 707 26.37 24.13 -21.48
C ASP A 707 26.71 23.37 -22.76
N ASP A 708 25.79 22.50 -23.25
CA ASP A 708 25.93 21.75 -24.49
C ASP A 708 24.57 21.36 -25.10
N LEU A 709 24.57 20.83 -26.30
CA LEU A 709 23.42 20.17 -26.90
C LEU A 709 23.46 18.69 -26.57
N TYR A 710 22.56 18.23 -25.68
CA TYR A 710 22.53 16.87 -25.21
C TYR A 710 21.62 16.00 -26.09
N GLN A 711 22.11 14.81 -26.46
CA GLN A 711 21.39 13.81 -27.23
C GLN A 711 21.23 12.53 -26.41
N ILE A 712 20.04 11.93 -26.49
CA ILE A 712 19.75 10.65 -25.83
C ILE A 712 20.32 9.52 -26.67
N THR A 713 20.96 8.56 -26.00
CA THR A 713 21.44 7.32 -26.64
C THR A 713 20.24 6.48 -27.15
N PRO A 714 20.42 5.69 -28.22
CA PRO A 714 19.32 4.89 -28.79
C PRO A 714 18.64 3.93 -27.81
N ASP A 715 19.39 3.46 -26.81
CA ASP A 715 18.92 2.58 -25.72
C ASP A 715 18.34 3.35 -24.51
N ALA A 716 18.30 4.69 -24.59
CA ALA A 716 17.87 5.57 -23.52
C ALA A 716 18.61 5.37 -22.18
N SER A 717 19.83 4.80 -22.21
CA SER A 717 20.65 4.56 -21.02
C SER A 717 21.44 5.80 -20.56
N ALA A 718 21.65 6.77 -21.46
CA ALA A 718 22.40 7.99 -21.18
C ALA A 718 21.98 9.18 -22.06
N VAL A 719 22.37 10.38 -21.64
CA VAL A 719 22.45 11.55 -22.50
C VAL A 719 23.91 11.97 -22.65
N ILE A 720 24.32 12.36 -23.86
CA ILE A 720 25.69 12.73 -24.20
C ILE A 720 25.71 14.11 -24.84
N GLY A 721 26.57 14.99 -24.31
CA GLY A 721 26.82 16.32 -24.87
C GLY A 721 27.53 16.22 -26.21
N ARG A 722 27.04 16.93 -27.20
CA ARG A 722 27.57 16.87 -28.58
C ARG A 722 29.00 17.38 -28.72
N ARG A 723 29.35 18.44 -27.99
CA ARG A 723 30.67 19.06 -28.01
C ARG A 723 31.53 18.58 -26.85
N SER A 724 31.01 18.70 -25.64
CA SER A 724 31.74 18.41 -24.39
C SER A 724 31.97 16.93 -24.16
N ARG A 725 31.20 16.04 -24.84
CA ARG A 725 31.18 14.59 -24.57
C ARG A 725 30.81 14.22 -23.13
N LYS A 726 30.38 15.20 -22.33
CA LYS A 726 29.85 14.92 -20.99
C LYS A 726 28.71 13.90 -21.09
N ARG A 727 28.77 12.89 -20.26
CA ARG A 727 27.79 11.79 -20.24
C ARG A 727 27.05 11.77 -18.91
N TYR A 728 25.73 11.74 -18.96
CA TYR A 728 24.86 11.51 -17.82
C TYR A 728 24.09 10.19 -18.04
N ALA A 729 24.33 9.20 -17.17
CA ALA A 729 23.84 7.85 -17.37
C ALA A 729 22.82 7.46 -16.29
N LEU A 730 21.99 6.47 -16.61
CA LEU A 730 21.09 5.85 -15.66
C LEU A 730 21.89 5.33 -14.44
N GLY A 731 21.38 5.58 -13.22
CA GLY A 731 22.05 5.21 -11.96
C GLY A 731 23.12 6.20 -11.49
N GLN A 732 23.60 7.09 -12.36
CA GLN A 732 24.62 8.08 -11.99
C GLN A 732 24.07 9.05 -10.94
N THR A 733 24.88 9.31 -9.92
CA THR A 733 24.61 10.38 -8.94
C THR A 733 25.10 11.71 -9.50
N VAL A 734 24.24 12.72 -9.44
CA VAL A 734 24.52 14.08 -9.91
C VAL A 734 24.13 15.11 -8.84
N PRO A 735 24.94 16.17 -8.65
CA PRO A 735 24.59 17.25 -7.74
C PRO A 735 23.55 18.17 -8.39
N VAL A 736 22.46 18.42 -7.68
CA VAL A 736 21.33 19.24 -8.16
C VAL A 736 20.91 20.28 -7.14
N VAL A 737 20.24 21.31 -7.62
CA VAL A 737 19.50 22.28 -6.81
C VAL A 737 18.03 22.24 -7.21
N VAL A 738 17.14 22.50 -6.25
CA VAL A 738 15.72 22.66 -6.53
C VAL A 738 15.52 23.96 -7.29
N TRP A 739 14.90 23.85 -8.47
CA TRP A 739 14.69 25.01 -9.33
C TRP A 739 13.26 25.53 -9.25
N ARG A 740 12.30 24.62 -9.33
CA ARG A 740 10.87 24.93 -9.33
C ARG A 740 10.09 23.84 -8.63
N VAL A 741 9.11 24.23 -7.84
CA VAL A 741 8.09 23.36 -7.27
C VAL A 741 6.72 23.84 -7.75
N ASP A 742 5.92 22.94 -8.30
CA ASP A 742 4.55 23.22 -8.72
C ASP A 742 3.61 22.35 -7.87
N ARG A 743 3.02 22.95 -6.82
CA ARG A 743 2.15 22.24 -5.88
C ARG A 743 0.82 21.82 -6.53
N PHE A 744 0.35 22.55 -7.55
CA PHE A 744 -0.88 22.19 -8.26
C PHE A 744 -0.67 20.99 -9.17
N ARG A 745 0.42 20.98 -9.96
CA ARG A 745 0.78 19.85 -10.81
C ARG A 745 1.48 18.73 -10.04
N ARG A 746 1.83 19.00 -8.79
CA ARG A 746 2.57 18.08 -7.92
C ARG A 746 3.87 17.59 -8.56
N THR A 747 4.63 18.52 -9.15
CA THR A 747 5.91 18.27 -9.84
C THR A 747 7.01 19.12 -9.26
N MET A 748 8.24 18.65 -9.43
CA MET A 748 9.46 19.31 -9.00
C MET A 748 10.47 19.29 -10.14
N ASP A 749 11.09 20.45 -10.44
CA ASP A 749 12.15 20.56 -11.40
C ASP A 749 13.46 20.87 -10.70
N PHE A 750 14.51 20.20 -11.14
CA PHE A 750 15.89 20.38 -10.66
C PHE A 750 16.78 20.98 -11.74
N ARG A 751 17.91 21.53 -11.32
CA ARG A 751 19.01 21.93 -12.20
C ARG A 751 20.32 21.31 -11.75
N LEU A 752 21.13 20.88 -12.71
CA LEU A 752 22.51 20.46 -12.47
C LEU A 752 23.35 21.65 -12.02
N ILE A 753 24.29 21.38 -11.13
CA ILE A 753 25.31 22.34 -10.77
C ILE A 753 26.47 22.17 -11.78
N SER A 754 26.79 23.23 -12.53
CA SER A 754 28.04 23.28 -13.29
C SER A 754 29.24 23.41 -12.34
N GLU A 755 30.38 22.83 -12.71
CA GLU A 755 31.60 22.83 -11.89
C GLU A 755 32.13 24.25 -11.56
N ASP A 756 31.63 25.27 -12.24
CA ASP A 756 31.97 26.68 -12.03
C ASP A 756 31.29 27.34 -10.81
N MET A 757 30.43 26.66 -10.08
CA MET A 757 29.90 27.16 -8.81
C MET A 757 30.80 26.73 -7.64
N PRO A 758 31.26 27.68 -6.77
CA PRO A 758 32.22 27.36 -5.71
C PRO A 758 31.68 26.32 -4.73
N ARG A 759 32.25 25.13 -4.76
CA ARG A 759 32.05 24.07 -3.75
C ARG A 759 32.64 24.54 -2.41
N LYS A 760 31.84 24.91 -1.43
CA LYS A 760 32.33 24.94 -0.05
C LYS A 760 32.59 23.51 0.43
N ARG A 761 33.87 23.20 0.72
CA ARG A 761 34.33 21.97 1.36
C ARG A 761 33.44 21.66 2.58
N ARG A 762 32.95 20.44 2.68
CA ARG A 762 32.43 19.87 3.94
C ARG A 762 33.53 19.98 4.99
N GLN A 763 33.35 20.88 5.97
CA GLN A 763 34.04 20.73 7.25
C GLN A 763 33.34 19.60 7.99
N GLY A 764 34.06 18.51 8.21
CA GLY A 764 33.62 17.42 9.06
C GLY A 764 33.46 17.91 10.51
N ARG A 765 32.37 17.50 11.09
CA ARG A 765 32.24 17.18 12.52
C ARG A 765 31.17 16.14 12.69
#